data_68aa27900f044b344ec8813d3a0d4f51
#
_entry.id   68aa27900f044b344ec8813d3a0d4f51
#
_cell.length_a   1.000
_cell.length_b   1.000
_cell.length_c   1.000
_cell.angle_alpha   90.00
_cell.angle_beta   90.00
_cell.angle_gamma   90.00
#
_symmetry.space_group_name_H-M   'P 1'
#
loop_
_entity.id
_entity.type
_entity.pdbx_description
1 polymer ?
#
loop_
_entity_poly.entity_id
_entity_poly.type
_entity_poly.pdbx_seq_one_letter_code
_entity_poly.pdbx_strand_id
1 'polypeptide(L)'
;MTSRWLFATALGAAVAGHAGPNPFAAGVRTTDPLTPAAEQKTFILPAGFKIQLFAAEPQINKPMNMAFDARGRLWVTSTLEYPFPVKPGTKGRDSVKILEDTNGDGRADKVATFADGLNIPTGVYPYKDGVIVWSIPNIWHLRDTDGDGRPDRREKLYGPLGYERDTHGMNSSFTRGLDGWLHATHGFNNHTTVRGSDGTEIRLQSGNTYRVRLDGSSVQQVTWGQVNPFGMCLDPRGNFYTADCHSSPIYQLIPGAYYPSFGKPHDGLGYAPRVILHSHGSTAICGILFYDDNLWPKKYLGNLFVGNVMTSRVNRDTLQFDGSSPNGTEAPDFLKTTDPWFRPVDLQLGPDGALYIADFYNRIIGHYEVPLNHPGRDRTRGRIWRVTYAGKTHPKLDLTTPAKAVAELSSPNLTRRQLALNHLADIHGQRAISALKKQSAHHLSAWALHRLGKLTPAELATLAQSPQPLARLHAMRILGALSQWKPAQRELVMQGLVAADPHVKRAAVEALALHPAAAHVKPLAEATEKFLLFDSLQVKGSREADDHLIHTLRISLRNQLRAPGAFAGIPNLPANLNRDLITRAALGVATPEAGDFLIRQLPRLKGDPTPVIRHAARYAADLDPLAPFIEKQFASNLLEQARLFNAMLDSARERGRPLSKAIRAWAGRLAINLLRPVTSADSARRLTDGAQIARDLQLATAADPLRKMAADSSVDTNARAAAVDALGRILQPSAFAAVVKPILGSHTTPASLREAVVITAAALPPLQSQLTEALATAPAGQQLKFARALAAAKPGADTLLKTIALGRAPATLLLDQRVKEQLPAALRSQAIKLAANVELPNANVAKIIAARLKDFRAKGGDTKRGSEVFKLACAACHQRDGEGGNIGPQLDGIGSRGAERVIEDVLDPNRNVDLAFRYSIIKLKNNQTLLGLKRREAGQAIVFADLAGKETTIPKADIAKQTPTTRSLMPDNLAAALSPADFNALLAYLLMEK
;
A
#
# COMPACT_ATOMS: atom_id res chain seq x y z
N MET A 1 -61.03 -20.59 39.19
CA MET A 1 -61.69 -21.13 37.97
C MET A 1 -60.70 -21.00 36.84
N THR A 2 -60.19 -22.06 36.46
CA THR A 2 -59.30 -22.58 35.45
C THR A 2 -59.70 -22.19 34.04
N SER A 3 -58.75 -21.81 33.19
CA SER A 3 -58.79 -22.06 31.77
C SER A 3 -57.37 -22.21 31.22
N ARG A 4 -57.03 -23.40 30.88
CA ARG A 4 -55.82 -23.87 30.17
C ARG A 4 -55.96 -23.52 28.69
N TRP A 5 -54.92 -22.90 28.10
CA TRP A 5 -54.72 -22.89 26.65
C TRP A 5 -53.55 -23.79 26.29
N LEU A 6 -53.86 -24.81 25.49
CA LEU A 6 -52.92 -25.71 24.84
C LEU A 6 -52.23 -24.97 23.68
N PHE A 7 -50.93 -24.95 23.67
CA PHE A 7 -50.13 -24.63 22.47
C PHE A 7 -49.71 -25.95 21.81
N ALA A 8 -50.21 -26.14 20.60
CA ALA A 8 -49.75 -27.19 19.71
C ALA A 8 -48.42 -26.80 19.09
N THR A 9 -47.35 -27.50 19.39
CA THR A 9 -46.05 -27.41 18.74
C THR A 9 -46.11 -28.10 17.38
N ALA A 10 -46.14 -27.33 16.31
CA ALA A 10 -45.85 -27.80 14.96
C ALA A 10 -44.32 -27.89 14.77
N LEU A 11 -43.76 -29.10 14.78
CA LEU A 11 -42.41 -29.36 14.32
C LEU A 11 -42.35 -29.12 12.79
N GLY A 12 -41.90 -27.98 12.37
CA GLY A 12 -41.48 -27.75 11.00
C GLY A 12 -40.07 -28.32 10.80
N ALA A 13 -39.96 -29.44 10.12
CA ALA A 13 -38.70 -29.95 9.64
C ALA A 13 -38.12 -28.96 8.62
N ALA A 14 -37.14 -28.17 9.05
CA ALA A 14 -36.34 -27.38 8.14
C ALA A 14 -35.47 -28.33 7.31
N VAL A 15 -35.84 -28.55 6.07
CA VAL A 15 -34.99 -29.18 5.07
C VAL A 15 -33.81 -28.24 4.89
N ALA A 16 -32.66 -28.58 5.47
CA ALA A 16 -31.39 -27.96 5.18
C ALA A 16 -31.06 -28.22 3.69
N GLY A 17 -31.49 -27.33 2.82
CA GLY A 17 -31.05 -27.32 1.44
C GLY A 17 -29.52 -27.25 1.44
N HIS A 18 -28.86 -28.25 0.88
CA HIS A 18 -27.45 -28.19 0.58
C HIS A 18 -27.25 -27.02 -0.40
N ALA A 19 -26.83 -25.87 0.10
CA ALA A 19 -26.37 -24.80 -0.77
C ALA A 19 -25.19 -25.36 -1.58
N GLY A 20 -25.36 -25.45 -2.89
CA GLY A 20 -24.26 -25.80 -3.79
C GLY A 20 -23.05 -24.91 -3.55
N PRO A 21 -21.84 -25.29 -4.00
CA PRO A 21 -20.64 -24.51 -3.78
C PRO A 21 -20.85 -23.07 -4.31
N ASN A 22 -20.55 -22.08 -3.45
CA ASN A 22 -20.71 -20.67 -3.81
C ASN A 22 -19.80 -20.34 -5.02
N PRO A 23 -20.35 -20.08 -6.23
CA PRO A 23 -19.55 -19.89 -7.43
C PRO A 23 -18.70 -18.62 -7.39
N PHE A 24 -18.97 -17.68 -6.48
CA PHE A 24 -18.18 -16.46 -6.27
C PHE A 24 -16.96 -16.69 -5.38
N ALA A 25 -16.90 -17.78 -4.61
CA ALA A 25 -15.80 -18.04 -3.69
C ALA A 25 -14.54 -18.63 -4.36
N ALA A 26 -14.69 -19.32 -5.48
CA ALA A 26 -13.57 -19.98 -6.14
C ALA A 26 -12.69 -19.00 -6.94
N GLY A 27 -11.37 -19.08 -6.81
CA GLY A 27 -10.43 -18.30 -7.63
C GLY A 27 -10.55 -18.58 -9.12
N VAL A 28 -10.92 -19.81 -9.48
CA VAL A 28 -11.35 -20.22 -10.82
C VAL A 28 -12.85 -20.51 -10.77
N ARG A 29 -13.66 -19.68 -11.41
CA ARG A 29 -15.14 -19.87 -11.41
C ARG A 29 -15.52 -21.21 -12.00
N THR A 30 -16.49 -21.89 -11.40
CA THR A 30 -16.92 -23.24 -11.79
C THR A 30 -17.98 -23.24 -12.89
N THR A 31 -18.61 -22.07 -13.14
CA THR A 31 -19.65 -21.92 -14.18
C THR A 31 -19.05 -21.70 -15.56
N ASP A 32 -19.82 -21.99 -16.61
CA ASP A 32 -19.50 -21.61 -17.97
C ASP A 32 -19.86 -20.15 -18.26
N PRO A 33 -19.23 -19.50 -19.27
CA PRO A 33 -19.55 -18.14 -19.63
C PRO A 33 -20.97 -18.03 -20.20
N LEU A 34 -21.70 -17.00 -19.78
CA LEU A 34 -23.00 -16.66 -20.36
C LEU A 34 -22.81 -15.86 -21.66
N THR A 35 -23.80 -15.96 -22.57
CA THR A 35 -23.90 -15.00 -23.67
C THR A 35 -24.24 -13.61 -23.12
N PRO A 36 -23.91 -12.50 -23.81
CA PRO A 36 -24.26 -11.15 -23.35
C PRO A 36 -25.74 -10.97 -23.03
N ALA A 37 -26.64 -11.56 -23.85
CA ALA A 37 -28.07 -11.49 -23.60
C ALA A 37 -28.52 -12.32 -22.38
N ALA A 38 -27.84 -13.41 -22.06
CA ALA A 38 -28.10 -14.20 -20.87
C ALA A 38 -27.55 -13.50 -19.60
N GLU A 39 -26.35 -12.95 -19.65
CA GLU A 39 -25.79 -12.17 -18.55
C GLU A 39 -26.63 -10.94 -18.23
N GLN A 40 -27.12 -10.21 -19.23
CA GLN A 40 -27.98 -9.05 -19.03
C GLN A 40 -29.18 -9.33 -18.11
N LYS A 41 -29.72 -10.55 -18.16
CA LYS A 41 -30.84 -11.00 -17.33
C LYS A 41 -30.44 -11.32 -15.86
N THR A 42 -29.16 -11.46 -15.58
CA THR A 42 -28.65 -11.78 -14.24
C THR A 42 -28.45 -10.56 -13.36
N PHE A 43 -28.45 -9.37 -13.94
CA PHE A 43 -28.22 -8.12 -13.22
C PHE A 43 -29.41 -7.71 -12.37
N ILE A 44 -29.11 -7.30 -11.15
CA ILE A 44 -30.04 -6.79 -10.15
C ILE A 44 -29.65 -5.34 -9.86
N LEU A 45 -30.56 -4.42 -10.16
CA LEU A 45 -30.41 -2.98 -9.99
C LEU A 45 -31.54 -2.40 -9.12
N PRO A 46 -31.35 -1.24 -8.49
CA PRO A 46 -32.42 -0.53 -7.81
C PRO A 46 -33.57 -0.18 -8.76
N ALA A 47 -34.78 -0.06 -8.20
CA ALA A 47 -35.98 0.27 -8.99
C ALA A 47 -35.80 1.54 -9.84
N GLY A 48 -36.26 1.49 -11.08
CA GLY A 48 -36.19 2.58 -12.07
C GLY A 48 -34.90 2.58 -12.90
N PHE A 49 -33.86 1.82 -12.53
CA PHE A 49 -32.68 1.67 -13.38
C PHE A 49 -32.86 0.56 -14.42
N LYS A 50 -32.29 0.79 -15.59
CA LYS A 50 -32.24 -0.17 -16.70
C LYS A 50 -30.80 -0.34 -17.14
N ILE A 51 -30.39 -1.60 -17.38
CA ILE A 51 -29.08 -1.96 -17.95
C ILE A 51 -29.26 -2.53 -19.34
N GLN A 52 -28.44 -2.10 -20.27
CA GLN A 52 -28.40 -2.65 -21.63
C GLN A 52 -26.94 -2.87 -22.06
N LEU A 53 -26.76 -3.79 -22.99
CA LEU A 53 -25.49 -4.02 -23.63
C LEU A 53 -25.16 -2.85 -24.54
N PHE A 54 -24.00 -2.22 -24.36
CA PHE A 54 -23.46 -1.19 -25.24
C PHE A 54 -22.58 -1.81 -26.34
N ALA A 55 -21.63 -2.69 -25.96
CA ALA A 55 -20.79 -3.45 -26.87
C ALA A 55 -20.32 -4.76 -26.22
N ALA A 56 -20.00 -5.76 -27.05
CA ALA A 56 -19.51 -7.05 -26.58
C ALA A 56 -18.52 -7.68 -27.56
N GLU A 57 -18.02 -8.84 -27.19
CA GLU A 57 -17.33 -9.73 -28.10
C GLU A 57 -18.23 -10.10 -29.31
N PRO A 58 -17.73 -10.20 -30.55
CA PRO A 58 -16.32 -10.05 -30.96
C PRO A 58 -15.90 -8.60 -31.31
N GLN A 59 -16.78 -7.61 -31.14
CA GLN A 59 -16.49 -6.20 -31.46
C GLN A 59 -15.35 -5.64 -30.59
N ILE A 60 -15.34 -6.05 -29.32
CA ILE A 60 -14.28 -5.75 -28.35
C ILE A 60 -13.80 -7.06 -27.72
N ASN A 61 -12.59 -7.04 -27.16
CA ASN A 61 -12.09 -8.11 -26.29
C ASN A 61 -12.16 -7.65 -24.82
N LYS A 62 -11.16 -7.93 -24.01
CA LYS A 62 -11.08 -7.49 -22.63
C LYS A 62 -10.98 -5.96 -22.53
N PRO A 63 -12.02 -5.21 -22.18
CA PRO A 63 -11.92 -3.77 -21.93
C PRO A 63 -11.15 -3.53 -20.63
N MET A 64 -10.20 -2.58 -20.66
CA MET A 64 -9.41 -2.23 -19.49
C MET A 64 -9.78 -0.85 -18.94
N ASN A 65 -9.68 0.19 -19.77
CA ASN A 65 -10.05 1.55 -19.44
C ASN A 65 -10.88 2.20 -20.54
N MET A 66 -11.70 3.15 -20.13
CA MET A 66 -12.62 3.89 -21.00
C MET A 66 -12.47 5.40 -20.81
N ALA A 67 -12.72 6.16 -21.89
CA ALA A 67 -12.83 7.62 -21.80
C ALA A 67 -13.76 8.14 -22.93
N PHE A 68 -14.49 9.22 -22.66
CA PHE A 68 -15.30 9.91 -23.68
C PHE A 68 -14.51 11.02 -24.34
N ASP A 69 -14.74 11.19 -25.64
CA ASP A 69 -14.24 12.35 -26.38
C ASP A 69 -15.28 13.48 -26.49
N ALA A 70 -14.88 14.58 -27.10
CA ALA A 70 -15.70 15.79 -27.28
C ALA A 70 -16.92 15.60 -28.23
N ARG A 71 -16.99 14.46 -28.94
CA ARG A 71 -18.15 14.05 -29.77
C ARG A 71 -19.11 13.13 -29.01
N GLY A 72 -18.76 12.75 -27.78
CA GLY A 72 -19.50 11.79 -26.98
C GLY A 72 -19.24 10.33 -27.37
N ARG A 73 -18.20 10.04 -28.15
CA ARG A 73 -17.81 8.68 -28.50
C ARG A 73 -16.99 8.07 -27.36
N LEU A 74 -17.16 6.77 -27.13
CA LEU A 74 -16.42 6.03 -26.11
C LEU A 74 -15.14 5.41 -26.71
N TRP A 75 -14.00 5.76 -26.13
CA TRP A 75 -12.69 5.20 -26.43
C TRP A 75 -12.36 4.13 -25.40
N VAL A 76 -11.94 2.96 -25.87
CA VAL A 76 -11.72 1.76 -25.03
C VAL A 76 -10.39 1.12 -25.35
N THR A 77 -9.60 0.84 -24.34
CA THR A 77 -8.45 -0.06 -24.46
C THR A 77 -8.92 -1.50 -24.39
N SER A 78 -8.52 -2.32 -25.35
CA SER A 78 -8.95 -3.71 -25.51
C SER A 78 -7.73 -4.62 -25.63
N THR A 79 -7.60 -5.62 -24.72
CA THR A 79 -6.43 -6.49 -24.64
C THR A 79 -6.73 -7.95 -24.94
N LEU A 80 -5.77 -8.60 -25.60
CA LEU A 80 -5.62 -10.04 -25.80
C LEU A 80 -4.33 -10.56 -25.12
N GLU A 81 -3.40 -9.64 -24.82
CA GLU A 81 -2.08 -10.01 -24.29
C GLU A 81 -2.08 -10.13 -22.75
N TYR A 82 -2.91 -9.36 -22.05
CA TYR A 82 -2.96 -9.43 -20.59
C TYR A 82 -3.19 -10.87 -20.10
N PRO A 83 -2.42 -11.39 -19.13
CA PRO A 83 -1.37 -10.72 -18.36
C PRO A 83 0.06 -10.93 -18.90
N PHE A 84 0.26 -11.43 -20.10
CA PHE A 84 1.57 -11.74 -20.67
C PHE A 84 1.97 -10.69 -21.71
N PRO A 85 2.83 -9.74 -21.36
CA PRO A 85 3.27 -8.74 -22.33
C PRO A 85 4.11 -9.40 -23.42
N VAL A 86 3.97 -8.92 -24.64
CA VAL A 86 4.94 -9.24 -25.69
C VAL A 86 6.27 -8.53 -25.41
N LYS A 87 7.36 -9.10 -25.90
CA LYS A 87 8.68 -8.48 -25.75
C LYS A 87 8.71 -7.09 -26.37
N PRO A 88 9.37 -6.10 -25.76
CA PRO A 88 9.55 -4.78 -26.34
C PRO A 88 10.08 -4.89 -27.78
N GLY A 89 9.53 -4.08 -28.70
CA GLY A 89 9.85 -4.15 -30.13
C GLY A 89 9.05 -5.18 -30.95
N THR A 90 8.28 -6.04 -30.28
CA THR A 90 7.34 -6.96 -30.96
C THR A 90 5.97 -6.31 -31.05
N LYS A 91 5.30 -6.41 -32.19
CA LYS A 91 3.93 -5.94 -32.40
C LYS A 91 2.97 -6.78 -31.54
N GLY A 92 2.26 -6.17 -30.61
CA GLY A 92 1.21 -6.81 -29.82
C GLY A 92 -0.09 -6.95 -30.62
N ARG A 93 -1.10 -7.58 -30.02
CA ARG A 93 -2.44 -7.76 -30.62
C ARG A 93 -3.50 -6.86 -30.01
N ASP A 94 -3.09 -6.03 -29.07
CA ASP A 94 -3.98 -5.14 -28.33
C ASP A 94 -4.29 -3.89 -29.12
N SER A 95 -5.40 -3.24 -28.77
CA SER A 95 -5.92 -2.13 -29.56
C SER A 95 -6.58 -1.04 -28.69
N VAL A 96 -6.70 0.15 -29.26
CA VAL A 96 -7.66 1.18 -28.85
C VAL A 96 -8.80 1.21 -29.86
N LYS A 97 -10.03 1.15 -29.36
CA LYS A 97 -11.24 1.15 -30.17
C LYS A 97 -12.10 2.39 -29.86
N ILE A 98 -12.82 2.87 -30.88
CA ILE A 98 -13.81 3.95 -30.77
C ILE A 98 -15.17 3.32 -31.00
N LEU A 99 -16.06 3.52 -30.06
CA LEU A 99 -17.44 3.03 -30.07
C LEU A 99 -18.40 4.22 -30.12
N GLU A 100 -19.33 4.20 -31.06
CA GLU A 100 -20.31 5.27 -31.23
C GLU A 100 -21.70 4.66 -31.40
N ASP A 101 -22.64 5.23 -30.65
CA ASP A 101 -24.10 5.09 -30.85
C ASP A 101 -24.54 6.20 -31.79
N THR A 102 -24.75 5.88 -33.07
CA THR A 102 -25.09 6.90 -34.08
C THR A 102 -26.60 7.10 -34.22
N ASN A 103 -27.41 6.09 -33.85
CA ASN A 103 -28.85 6.07 -33.96
C ASN A 103 -29.61 6.46 -32.69
N GLY A 104 -28.89 6.54 -31.54
CA GLY A 104 -29.41 6.95 -30.23
C GLY A 104 -30.19 5.86 -29.49
N ASP A 105 -29.98 4.56 -29.83
CA ASP A 105 -30.66 3.43 -29.16
C ASP A 105 -29.95 2.95 -27.91
N GLY A 106 -28.76 3.50 -27.62
CA GLY A 106 -27.93 3.17 -26.46
C GLY A 106 -27.03 1.94 -26.66
N ARG A 107 -26.80 1.56 -27.93
CA ARG A 107 -25.86 0.52 -28.34
C ARG A 107 -24.85 1.11 -29.32
N ALA A 108 -23.63 0.61 -29.28
CA ALA A 108 -22.64 0.98 -30.27
C ALA A 108 -22.96 0.28 -31.61
N ASP A 109 -23.43 1.02 -32.58
CA ASP A 109 -23.67 0.55 -33.95
C ASP A 109 -22.46 0.78 -34.84
N LYS A 110 -21.51 1.63 -34.44
CA LYS A 110 -20.25 1.86 -35.12
C LYS A 110 -19.09 1.59 -34.18
N VAL A 111 -18.27 0.57 -34.50
CA VAL A 111 -17.07 0.20 -33.76
C VAL A 111 -15.88 0.24 -34.71
N ALA A 112 -14.93 1.14 -34.44
CA ALA A 112 -13.70 1.31 -35.21
C ALA A 112 -12.47 0.96 -34.37
N THR A 113 -11.48 0.28 -34.97
CA THR A 113 -10.15 0.14 -34.37
C THR A 113 -9.33 1.36 -34.76
N PHE A 114 -9.14 2.28 -33.80
CA PHE A 114 -8.29 3.45 -34.00
C PHE A 114 -6.81 3.06 -34.10
N ALA A 115 -6.31 2.31 -33.12
CA ALA A 115 -4.91 1.86 -33.10
C ALA A 115 -4.81 0.38 -32.75
N ASP A 116 -3.93 -0.33 -33.40
CA ASP A 116 -3.54 -1.72 -33.12
C ASP A 116 -2.05 -1.85 -32.81
N GLY A 117 -1.60 -3.09 -32.57
CA GLY A 117 -0.19 -3.37 -32.31
C GLY A 117 0.27 -2.93 -30.93
N LEU A 118 -0.64 -2.72 -30.00
CA LEU A 118 -0.36 -2.30 -28.64
C LEU A 118 -0.03 -3.50 -27.73
N ASN A 119 0.50 -3.21 -26.55
CA ASN A 119 0.94 -4.19 -25.57
C ASN A 119 0.39 -3.82 -24.20
N ILE A 120 -0.67 -4.46 -23.75
CA ILE A 120 -1.41 -4.26 -22.51
C ILE A 120 -1.70 -2.77 -22.22
N PRO A 121 -2.55 -2.12 -23.02
CA PRO A 121 -2.90 -0.72 -22.81
C PRO A 121 -3.85 -0.58 -21.61
N THR A 122 -3.46 0.19 -20.57
CA THR A 122 -4.22 0.35 -19.31
C THR A 122 -4.50 1.81 -18.93
N GLY A 123 -4.34 2.72 -19.84
CA GLY A 123 -4.71 4.12 -19.64
C GLY A 123 -5.03 4.75 -20.98
N VAL A 124 -6.14 5.48 -21.09
CA VAL A 124 -6.60 6.08 -22.32
C VAL A 124 -7.16 7.48 -22.07
N TYR A 125 -6.75 8.44 -22.88
CA TYR A 125 -7.28 9.80 -22.85
C TYR A 125 -7.34 10.37 -24.27
N PRO A 126 -8.54 10.55 -24.86
CA PRO A 126 -8.71 11.19 -26.18
C PRO A 126 -8.16 12.63 -26.16
N TYR A 127 -7.25 12.97 -27.06
CA TYR A 127 -6.59 14.27 -27.08
C TYR A 127 -6.34 14.76 -28.50
N LYS A 128 -6.91 15.94 -28.81
CA LYS A 128 -6.80 16.61 -30.12
C LYS A 128 -7.22 15.67 -31.27
N ASP A 129 -6.28 15.36 -32.14
CA ASP A 129 -6.39 14.50 -33.33
C ASP A 129 -6.11 13.01 -33.05
N GLY A 130 -6.17 12.59 -31.78
CA GLY A 130 -5.87 11.20 -31.45
C GLY A 130 -6.09 10.85 -29.99
N VAL A 131 -5.15 10.07 -29.43
CA VAL A 131 -5.26 9.54 -28.07
C VAL A 131 -3.91 9.47 -27.38
N ILE A 132 -3.88 9.85 -26.10
CA ILE A 132 -2.77 9.52 -25.22
C ILE A 132 -3.09 8.19 -24.55
N VAL A 133 -2.19 7.22 -24.69
CA VAL A 133 -2.40 5.85 -24.21
C VAL A 133 -1.11 5.28 -23.60
N TRP A 134 -1.28 4.55 -22.49
CA TRP A 134 -0.24 3.66 -22.01
C TRP A 134 -0.23 2.39 -22.86
N SER A 135 0.94 2.04 -23.35
CA SER A 135 1.22 0.71 -23.93
C SER A 135 2.67 0.37 -23.65
N ILE A 136 2.90 -0.76 -23.01
CA ILE A 136 4.22 -1.19 -22.53
C ILE A 136 5.30 -0.92 -23.58
N PRO A 137 6.41 -0.27 -23.23
CA PRO A 137 6.72 0.30 -21.90
C PRO A 137 6.57 1.83 -21.82
N ASN A 138 5.76 2.47 -22.66
CA ASN A 138 5.73 3.93 -22.78
C ASN A 138 4.31 4.50 -22.76
N ILE A 139 4.24 5.79 -22.43
CA ILE A 139 3.06 6.63 -22.69
C ILE A 139 3.24 7.23 -24.10
N TRP A 140 2.27 6.98 -24.96
CA TRP A 140 2.26 7.37 -26.36
C TRP A 140 1.18 8.40 -26.63
N HIS A 141 1.45 9.33 -27.56
CA HIS A 141 0.44 10.09 -28.26
C HIS A 141 0.32 9.51 -29.68
N LEU A 142 -0.79 8.84 -29.93
CA LEU A 142 -1.12 8.25 -31.24
C LEU A 142 -2.02 9.25 -31.96
N ARG A 143 -1.58 9.75 -33.12
CA ARG A 143 -2.25 10.86 -33.81
C ARG A 143 -2.70 10.44 -35.20
N ASP A 144 -3.89 10.89 -35.57
CA ASP A 144 -4.51 10.78 -36.88
C ASP A 144 -4.49 12.16 -37.52
N THR A 145 -3.40 12.47 -38.25
CA THR A 145 -3.17 13.81 -38.78
C THR A 145 -3.78 14.02 -40.16
N ASP A 146 -4.16 12.94 -40.84
CA ASP A 146 -4.82 12.98 -42.15
C ASP A 146 -6.34 12.74 -42.07
N GLY A 147 -6.88 12.34 -40.91
CA GLY A 147 -8.31 12.25 -40.66
C GLY A 147 -8.96 10.94 -41.17
N ASP A 148 -8.18 9.89 -41.43
CA ASP A 148 -8.69 8.60 -41.95
C ASP A 148 -9.28 7.71 -40.83
N GLY A 149 -9.10 8.09 -39.55
CA GLY A 149 -9.58 7.34 -38.40
C GLY A 149 -8.55 6.37 -37.84
N ARG A 150 -7.28 6.43 -38.28
CA ARG A 150 -6.15 5.64 -37.82
C ARG A 150 -4.93 6.54 -37.54
N PRO A 151 -4.06 6.19 -36.57
CA PRO A 151 -2.92 7.02 -36.29
C PRO A 151 -1.82 6.80 -37.33
N ASP A 152 -1.44 7.82 -38.04
CA ASP A 152 -0.28 7.92 -38.91
C ASP A 152 0.99 8.34 -38.17
N ARG A 153 0.86 8.87 -36.93
CA ARG A 153 1.98 9.24 -36.07
C ARG A 153 1.89 8.59 -34.71
N ARG A 154 3.05 8.10 -34.22
CA ARG A 154 3.21 7.50 -32.88
C ARG A 154 4.34 8.23 -32.17
N GLU A 155 3.98 9.16 -31.27
CA GLU A 155 4.91 10.00 -30.52
C GLU A 155 5.07 9.44 -29.10
N LYS A 156 6.32 9.08 -28.72
CA LYS A 156 6.60 8.71 -27.32
C LYS A 156 6.66 9.96 -26.46
N LEU A 157 5.74 10.09 -25.52
CA LEU A 157 5.73 11.21 -24.57
C LEU A 157 6.62 10.94 -23.36
N TYR A 158 6.45 9.75 -22.73
CA TYR A 158 7.19 9.37 -21.51
C TYR A 158 7.55 7.88 -21.55
N GLY A 159 8.66 7.54 -20.88
CA GLY A 159 9.06 6.14 -20.71
C GLY A 159 10.56 5.89 -21.03
N PRO A 160 11.04 4.66 -20.77
CA PRO A 160 10.25 3.50 -20.37
C PRO A 160 9.80 3.59 -18.90
N LEU A 161 8.59 3.09 -18.62
CA LEU A 161 8.06 2.91 -17.28
C LEU A 161 8.07 1.42 -16.94
N GLY A 162 8.25 1.09 -15.65
CA GLY A 162 8.38 -0.30 -15.18
C GLY A 162 7.10 -1.12 -15.35
N TYR A 163 7.27 -2.36 -15.80
CA TYR A 163 6.23 -3.37 -15.98
C TYR A 163 6.75 -4.80 -15.72
N GLU A 164 8.08 -4.96 -15.66
CA GLU A 164 8.76 -6.27 -15.70
C GLU A 164 8.50 -7.09 -14.44
N ARG A 165 8.17 -6.45 -13.34
CA ARG A 165 7.92 -7.12 -12.07
C ARG A 165 6.46 -7.53 -11.94
N ASP A 166 5.56 -6.74 -12.51
CA ASP A 166 4.13 -6.95 -12.37
C ASP A 166 3.35 -6.23 -13.48
N THR A 167 2.66 -6.99 -14.33
CA THR A 167 1.77 -6.44 -15.38
C THR A 167 0.36 -6.11 -14.86
N HIS A 168 0.07 -6.41 -13.58
CA HIS A 168 -1.17 -6.05 -12.92
C HIS A 168 -1.11 -4.67 -12.24
N GLY A 169 0.07 -4.30 -11.74
CA GLY A 169 0.35 -3.02 -11.08
C GLY A 169 1.13 -2.07 -11.96
N MET A 170 0.65 -1.76 -13.16
CA MET A 170 1.29 -0.82 -14.07
C MET A 170 0.68 0.58 -13.97
N ASN A 171 1.01 1.39 -14.93
CA ASN A 171 0.40 2.68 -15.19
C ASN A 171 -1.06 2.54 -15.60
N SER A 172 -1.97 3.37 -15.07
CA SER A 172 -3.37 3.32 -15.46
C SER A 172 -4.15 4.60 -15.09
N SER A 173 -5.47 4.59 -15.34
CA SER A 173 -6.44 5.55 -14.78
C SER A 173 -6.19 7.01 -15.19
N PHE A 174 -5.92 7.25 -16.47
CA PHE A 174 -5.65 8.58 -17.01
C PHE A 174 -6.85 9.51 -16.79
N THR A 175 -6.69 10.52 -15.93
CA THR A 175 -7.71 11.48 -15.57
C THR A 175 -7.20 12.92 -15.72
N ARG A 176 -7.86 13.73 -16.53
CA ARG A 176 -7.44 15.12 -16.78
C ARG A 176 -7.88 16.01 -15.63
N GLY A 177 -6.95 16.74 -15.01
CA GLY A 177 -7.23 17.79 -14.03
C GLY A 177 -7.74 19.07 -14.67
N LEU A 178 -8.39 19.91 -13.88
CA LEU A 178 -8.87 21.22 -14.34
C LEU A 178 -7.71 22.14 -14.77
N ASP A 179 -6.55 21.97 -14.17
CA ASP A 179 -5.28 22.66 -14.47
C ASP A 179 -4.62 22.17 -15.77
N GLY A 180 -5.21 21.21 -16.42
CA GLY A 180 -4.75 20.68 -17.69
C GLY A 180 -3.64 19.63 -17.59
N TRP A 181 -3.23 19.17 -16.39
CA TRP A 181 -2.33 18.03 -16.23
C TRP A 181 -3.11 16.71 -16.41
N LEU A 182 -2.47 15.71 -16.94
CA LEU A 182 -2.96 14.34 -16.98
C LEU A 182 -2.44 13.58 -15.77
N HIS A 183 -3.34 13.20 -14.87
CA HIS A 183 -3.05 12.40 -13.69
C HIS A 183 -3.08 10.92 -14.04
N ALA A 184 -2.23 10.14 -13.39
CA ALA A 184 -2.13 8.69 -13.57
C ALA A 184 -1.78 8.00 -12.24
N THR A 185 -2.13 6.71 -12.16
CA THR A 185 -1.71 5.82 -11.09
C THR A 185 -0.49 5.01 -11.53
N HIS A 186 0.35 4.63 -10.58
CA HIS A 186 1.44 3.68 -10.74
C HIS A 186 1.28 2.60 -9.67
N GLY A 187 1.23 1.36 -10.06
CA GLY A 187 0.79 0.28 -9.20
C GLY A 187 1.91 -0.57 -8.63
N PHE A 188 1.50 -1.68 -8.11
CA PHE A 188 2.23 -2.60 -7.26
C PHE A 188 3.52 -3.17 -7.90
N ASN A 189 4.57 -3.33 -7.07
CA ASN A 189 5.86 -3.95 -7.38
C ASN A 189 6.75 -3.25 -8.40
N ASN A 190 6.22 -2.47 -9.33
CA ASN A 190 7.04 -1.84 -10.35
C ASN A 190 7.89 -0.70 -9.81
N HIS A 191 9.04 -0.49 -10.43
CA HIS A 191 9.94 0.63 -10.19
C HIS A 191 10.09 1.40 -11.50
N THR A 192 9.92 2.70 -11.43
CA THR A 192 9.97 3.57 -12.60
C THR A 192 10.81 4.81 -12.30
N THR A 193 11.69 5.17 -13.20
CA THR A 193 12.26 6.51 -13.28
C THR A 193 11.81 7.10 -14.60
N VAL A 194 11.07 8.20 -14.57
CA VAL A 194 10.57 8.86 -15.76
C VAL A 194 10.96 10.33 -15.75
N ARG A 195 11.26 10.85 -16.93
CA ARG A 195 11.70 12.24 -17.13
C ARG A 195 10.81 12.96 -18.12
N GLY A 196 10.56 14.24 -17.85
CA GLY A 196 10.04 15.20 -18.82
C GLY A 196 11.14 15.76 -19.71
N SER A 197 10.78 16.31 -20.87
CA SER A 197 11.74 16.97 -21.76
C SER A 197 12.32 18.27 -21.20
N ASP A 198 11.67 18.83 -20.13
CA ASP A 198 12.18 19.98 -19.37
C ASP A 198 13.24 19.61 -18.31
N GLY A 199 13.60 18.32 -18.20
CA GLY A 199 14.55 17.80 -17.23
C GLY A 199 13.93 17.41 -15.88
N THR A 200 12.63 17.59 -15.66
CA THR A 200 11.97 17.07 -14.47
C THR A 200 12.05 15.55 -14.40
N GLU A 201 12.33 15.00 -13.22
CA GLU A 201 12.44 13.54 -12.99
C GLU A 201 11.64 13.14 -11.77
N ILE A 202 10.93 12.03 -11.86
CA ILE A 202 10.31 11.36 -10.71
C ILE A 202 10.73 9.89 -10.63
N ARG A 203 10.73 9.36 -9.39
CA ARG A 203 11.06 7.96 -9.11
C ARG A 203 9.90 7.33 -8.35
N LEU A 204 9.23 6.40 -8.99
CA LEU A 204 8.06 5.70 -8.47
C LEU A 204 8.44 4.28 -8.05
N GLN A 205 7.96 3.86 -6.90
CA GLN A 205 8.16 2.51 -6.40
C GLN A 205 6.84 1.99 -5.82
N SER A 206 6.27 0.95 -6.44
CA SER A 206 4.95 0.41 -6.08
C SER A 206 3.85 1.48 -6.22
N GLY A 207 2.78 1.43 -5.42
CA GLY A 207 1.67 2.38 -5.52
C GLY A 207 2.08 3.83 -5.32
N ASN A 208 1.69 4.68 -6.25
CA ASN A 208 1.87 6.14 -6.25
C ASN A 208 0.86 6.78 -7.19
N THR A 209 0.66 8.09 -7.06
CA THR A 209 0.02 8.88 -8.12
C THR A 209 0.96 9.97 -8.60
N TYR A 210 0.88 10.28 -9.87
CA TYR A 210 1.71 11.28 -10.52
C TYR A 210 0.92 11.98 -11.62
N ARG A 211 1.49 13.05 -12.18
CA ARG A 211 0.88 13.78 -13.29
C ARG A 211 1.91 14.18 -14.33
N VAL A 212 1.44 14.28 -15.57
CA VAL A 212 2.28 14.61 -16.73
C VAL A 212 1.65 15.71 -17.56
N ARG A 213 2.46 16.47 -18.27
CA ARG A 213 2.00 17.36 -19.34
C ARG A 213 1.71 16.53 -20.60
N LEU A 214 0.71 16.94 -21.38
CA LEU A 214 0.30 16.19 -22.57
C LEU A 214 1.25 16.40 -23.78
N ASP A 215 2.20 17.29 -23.65
CA ASP A 215 3.25 17.58 -24.66
C ASP A 215 4.58 16.86 -24.35
N GLY A 216 4.65 16.03 -23.30
CA GLY A 216 5.87 15.34 -22.89
C GLY A 216 6.85 16.20 -22.11
N SER A 217 6.51 17.46 -21.80
CA SER A 217 7.46 18.43 -21.22
C SER A 217 7.81 18.13 -19.77
N SER A 218 6.83 17.85 -18.91
CA SER A 218 7.04 17.83 -17.46
C SER A 218 6.33 16.69 -16.77
N VAL A 219 6.93 16.18 -15.68
CA VAL A 219 6.39 15.12 -14.85
C VAL A 219 6.52 15.48 -13.37
N GLN A 220 5.48 15.17 -12.57
CA GLN A 220 5.46 15.46 -11.13
C GLN A 220 4.81 14.33 -10.36
N GLN A 221 5.42 13.91 -9.26
CA GLN A 221 4.78 13.01 -8.30
C GLN A 221 3.75 13.78 -7.48
N VAL A 222 2.54 13.22 -7.33
CA VAL A 222 1.45 13.85 -6.59
C VAL A 222 1.36 13.28 -5.18
N THR A 223 1.37 11.95 -5.04
CA THR A 223 1.30 11.26 -3.76
C THR A 223 2.29 10.10 -3.70
N TRP A 224 2.59 9.65 -2.48
CA TRP A 224 3.44 8.50 -2.18
C TRP A 224 2.64 7.41 -1.48
N GLY A 225 2.96 6.14 -1.76
CA GLY A 225 2.27 5.01 -1.16
C GLY A 225 1.02 4.63 -1.91
N GLN A 226 0.02 4.08 -1.20
CA GLN A 226 -0.98 3.13 -1.67
C GLN A 226 -0.32 1.80 -2.05
N VAL A 227 -1.10 0.73 -2.16
CA VAL A 227 -0.57 -0.58 -2.56
C VAL A 227 -0.63 -0.72 -4.07
N ASN A 228 -1.83 -0.65 -4.63
CA ASN A 228 -2.08 -0.75 -6.06
C ASN A 228 -3.28 0.13 -6.46
N PRO A 229 -3.10 1.46 -6.51
CA PRO A 229 -4.19 2.35 -6.89
C PRO A 229 -4.63 2.05 -8.33
N PHE A 230 -5.90 1.73 -8.48
CA PHE A 230 -6.52 1.46 -9.77
C PHE A 230 -7.91 2.09 -9.80
N GLY A 231 -8.17 2.90 -10.81
CA GLY A 231 -9.34 3.78 -10.86
C GLY A 231 -9.08 5.15 -10.21
N MET A 232 -9.44 6.20 -10.92
CA MET A 232 -9.34 7.58 -10.47
C MET A 232 -10.51 8.38 -11.00
N CYS A 233 -11.13 9.19 -10.14
CA CYS A 233 -12.17 10.13 -10.55
C CYS A 233 -11.97 11.50 -9.92
N LEU A 234 -12.69 12.50 -10.45
CA LEU A 234 -12.63 13.90 -10.02
C LEU A 234 -14.02 14.34 -9.57
N ASP A 235 -14.12 15.08 -8.46
CA ASP A 235 -15.36 15.73 -8.05
C ASP A 235 -15.47 17.17 -8.60
N PRO A 236 -16.63 17.84 -8.47
CA PRO A 236 -16.80 19.23 -8.94
C PRO A 236 -15.89 20.26 -8.24
N ARG A 237 -15.35 19.93 -7.06
CA ARG A 237 -14.39 20.76 -6.34
C ARG A 237 -12.98 20.61 -6.88
N GLY A 238 -12.75 19.63 -7.78
CA GLY A 238 -11.42 19.30 -8.30
C GLY A 238 -10.61 18.41 -7.38
N ASN A 239 -11.23 17.69 -6.43
CA ASN A 239 -10.57 16.67 -5.64
C ASN A 239 -10.51 15.37 -6.41
N PHE A 240 -9.38 14.69 -6.37
CA PHE A 240 -9.20 13.36 -6.93
C PHE A 240 -9.47 12.28 -5.89
N TYR A 241 -10.13 11.20 -6.32
CA TYR A 241 -10.37 10.00 -5.53
C TYR A 241 -9.77 8.79 -6.24
N THR A 242 -9.21 7.85 -5.46
CA THR A 242 -8.72 6.57 -5.97
C THR A 242 -9.25 5.41 -5.15
N ALA A 243 -9.45 4.27 -5.81
CA ALA A 243 -9.62 2.98 -5.17
C ALA A 243 -8.25 2.30 -5.07
N ASP A 244 -7.88 1.78 -3.89
CA ASP A 244 -6.62 1.07 -3.68
C ASP A 244 -6.87 -0.44 -3.64
N CYS A 245 -6.65 -1.10 -4.75
CA CYS A 245 -6.68 -2.55 -4.86
C CYS A 245 -5.60 -3.16 -3.94
N HIS A 246 -5.88 -4.26 -3.25
CA HIS A 246 -5.12 -4.94 -2.20
C HIS A 246 -5.27 -4.38 -0.78
N SER A 247 -5.64 -3.13 -0.58
CA SER A 247 -5.87 -2.59 0.76
C SER A 247 -7.32 -2.20 1.01
N SER A 248 -8.13 -2.16 -0.02
CA SER A 248 -9.57 -1.83 -0.06
C SER A 248 -10.01 -0.42 0.35
N PRO A 249 -9.17 0.51 0.83
CA PRO A 249 -9.65 1.85 1.10
C PRO A 249 -9.86 2.68 -0.17
N ILE A 250 -10.83 3.60 -0.07
CA ILE A 250 -10.94 4.74 -0.97
C ILE A 250 -10.21 5.91 -0.33
N TYR A 251 -9.40 6.62 -1.12
CA TYR A 251 -8.71 7.82 -0.71
C TYR A 251 -9.14 9.03 -1.52
N GLN A 252 -9.28 10.20 -0.87
CA GLN A 252 -9.19 11.49 -1.53
C GLN A 252 -7.72 11.89 -1.54
N LEU A 253 -7.17 12.18 -2.71
CA LEU A 253 -5.75 12.45 -2.86
C LEU A 253 -5.41 13.87 -2.37
N ILE A 254 -4.49 13.96 -1.43
CA ILE A 254 -3.90 15.21 -0.93
C ILE A 254 -2.50 15.33 -1.53
N PRO A 255 -2.21 16.34 -2.37
CA PRO A 255 -0.87 16.52 -2.95
C PRO A 255 0.22 16.59 -1.87
N GLY A 256 1.27 15.80 -2.01
CA GLY A 256 2.37 15.72 -1.04
C GLY A 256 2.15 14.75 0.12
N ALA A 257 1.03 14.05 0.17
CA ALA A 257 0.70 13.09 1.21
C ALA A 257 1.29 11.70 0.97
N TYR A 258 1.45 10.94 2.07
CA TYR A 258 1.80 9.53 2.10
C TYR A 258 0.59 8.68 2.48
N TYR A 259 0.42 7.56 1.78
CA TYR A 259 -0.63 6.57 2.03
C TYR A 259 -0.02 5.23 2.45
N PRO A 260 -0.70 4.39 3.25
CA PRO A 260 -0.18 3.09 3.65
C PRO A 260 0.18 2.21 2.44
N SER A 261 1.33 1.52 2.51
CA SER A 261 1.81 0.60 1.47
C SER A 261 2.75 -0.43 2.10
N PHE A 262 2.29 -1.63 2.39
CA PHE A 262 3.04 -2.79 2.92
C PHE A 262 4.31 -2.45 3.74
N GLY A 263 4.15 -1.72 4.86
CA GLY A 263 5.24 -1.37 5.77
C GLY A 263 6.23 -0.31 5.26
N LYS A 264 5.94 0.38 4.14
CA LYS A 264 6.71 1.56 3.77
C LYS A 264 6.40 2.70 4.74
N PRO A 265 7.42 3.39 5.26
CA PRO A 265 7.20 4.50 6.18
C PRO A 265 6.64 5.72 5.45
N HIS A 266 5.89 6.55 6.18
CA HIS A 266 5.61 7.93 5.78
C HIS A 266 6.83 8.83 6.08
N ASP A 267 6.76 10.10 5.67
CA ASP A 267 7.84 11.07 5.80
C ASP A 267 8.01 11.69 7.22
N GLY A 268 7.20 11.28 8.18
CA GLY A 268 7.18 11.81 9.55
C GLY A 268 5.86 12.50 9.91
N LEU A 269 5.03 12.89 8.91
CA LEU A 269 3.75 13.56 9.15
C LEU A 269 2.57 12.60 9.46
N GLY A 270 2.79 11.30 9.31
CA GLY A 270 1.72 10.31 9.33
C GLY A 270 1.16 10.01 7.94
N TYR A 271 0.25 9.05 7.88
CA TYR A 271 -0.48 8.74 6.65
C TYR A 271 -1.71 9.63 6.50
N ALA A 272 -2.08 9.90 5.25
CA ALA A 272 -3.30 10.61 4.91
C ALA A 272 -4.56 9.87 5.39
N PRO A 273 -5.64 10.60 5.72
CA PRO A 273 -6.89 9.99 6.16
C PRO A 273 -7.58 9.21 5.04
N ARG A 274 -8.38 8.21 5.41
CA ARG A 274 -9.21 7.41 4.51
C ARG A 274 -10.57 8.06 4.33
N VAL A 275 -11.19 7.81 3.16
CA VAL A 275 -12.60 8.21 2.93
C VAL A 275 -13.57 7.19 3.55
N ILE A 276 -13.26 5.89 3.42
CA ILE A 276 -14.06 4.80 4.01
C ILE A 276 -13.26 4.06 5.07
N LEU A 277 -13.95 3.53 6.10
CA LEU A 277 -13.35 2.68 7.14
C LEU A 277 -13.81 1.22 7.02
N HIS A 278 -14.89 0.95 6.31
CA HIS A 278 -15.38 -0.38 5.99
C HIS A 278 -14.64 -0.97 4.77
N SER A 279 -14.86 -2.23 4.49
CA SER A 279 -14.43 -2.89 3.26
C SER A 279 -15.66 -3.39 2.50
N HIS A 280 -15.54 -3.51 1.18
CA HIS A 280 -16.61 -4.04 0.32
C HIS A 280 -16.52 -5.58 0.12
N GLY A 281 -16.09 -6.30 1.16
CA GLY A 281 -15.99 -7.77 1.14
C GLY A 281 -14.83 -8.31 0.31
N SER A 282 -13.97 -7.47 -0.26
CA SER A 282 -12.77 -7.88 -0.97
C SER A 282 -11.74 -6.76 -1.04
N THR A 283 -10.47 -7.11 -1.28
CA THR A 283 -9.39 -6.16 -1.51
C THR A 283 -9.23 -5.80 -3.00
N ALA A 284 -10.10 -6.30 -3.88
CA ALA A 284 -9.98 -6.09 -5.34
C ALA A 284 -11.00 -5.08 -5.84
N ILE A 285 -11.06 -3.90 -5.19
CA ILE A 285 -11.79 -2.74 -5.70
C ILE A 285 -10.95 -2.05 -6.80
N CYS A 286 -11.63 -1.58 -7.85
CA CYS A 286 -10.97 -0.95 -8.99
C CYS A 286 -11.77 0.25 -9.52
N GLY A 287 -12.12 0.37 -10.78
CA GLY A 287 -12.75 1.55 -11.35
C GLY A 287 -13.67 2.30 -10.39
N ILE A 288 -13.43 3.61 -10.21
CA ILE A 288 -14.17 4.47 -9.28
C ILE A 288 -14.80 5.66 -10.03
N LEU A 289 -16.02 5.99 -9.66
CA LEU A 289 -16.77 7.11 -10.22
C LEU A 289 -17.40 7.97 -9.13
N PHE A 290 -17.27 9.29 -9.22
CA PHE A 290 -18.06 10.27 -8.49
C PHE A 290 -19.27 10.65 -9.36
N TYR A 291 -20.48 10.34 -8.90
CA TYR A 291 -21.70 10.67 -9.67
C TYR A 291 -22.12 12.12 -9.45
N ASP A 292 -22.10 12.91 -10.51
CA ASP A 292 -22.58 14.30 -10.50
C ASP A 292 -23.35 14.61 -11.80
N ASP A 293 -24.64 14.32 -11.72
CA ASP A 293 -25.64 14.54 -12.77
C ASP A 293 -27.02 14.64 -12.13
N ASN A 294 -27.98 15.28 -12.83
CA ASN A 294 -29.35 15.46 -12.36
C ASN A 294 -30.38 14.46 -12.94
N LEU A 295 -29.94 13.51 -13.77
CA LEU A 295 -30.87 12.52 -14.38
C LEU A 295 -31.29 11.43 -13.39
N TRP A 296 -30.45 11.09 -12.40
CA TRP A 296 -30.79 10.11 -11.40
C TRP A 296 -31.44 10.76 -10.16
N PRO A 297 -32.15 9.99 -9.32
CA PRO A 297 -32.69 10.50 -8.07
C PRO A 297 -31.62 11.17 -7.20
N LYS A 298 -31.98 12.25 -6.50
CA LYS A 298 -31.06 13.08 -5.68
C LYS A 298 -30.21 12.28 -4.69
N LYS A 299 -30.71 11.14 -4.18
CA LYS A 299 -29.97 10.26 -3.25
C LYS A 299 -28.69 9.64 -3.84
N TYR A 300 -28.50 9.69 -5.15
CA TYR A 300 -27.30 9.21 -5.83
C TYR A 300 -26.29 10.33 -6.14
N LEU A 301 -26.73 11.59 -6.06
CA LEU A 301 -25.87 12.74 -6.31
C LEU A 301 -24.76 12.81 -5.25
N GLY A 302 -23.51 12.95 -5.71
CA GLY A 302 -22.34 13.01 -4.83
C GLY A 302 -21.89 11.66 -4.25
N ASN A 303 -22.49 10.55 -4.69
CA ASN A 303 -22.04 9.23 -4.25
C ASN A 303 -20.80 8.76 -5.03
N LEU A 304 -20.00 7.88 -4.41
CA LEU A 304 -18.98 7.11 -5.07
C LEU A 304 -19.54 5.75 -5.48
N PHE A 305 -19.18 5.32 -6.69
CA PHE A 305 -19.46 3.99 -7.21
C PHE A 305 -18.13 3.30 -7.49
N VAL A 306 -17.98 2.05 -7.06
CA VAL A 306 -16.72 1.33 -7.15
C VAL A 306 -16.93 -0.06 -7.72
N GLY A 307 -16.19 -0.41 -8.75
CA GLY A 307 -16.16 -1.76 -9.29
C GLY A 307 -15.47 -2.72 -8.34
N ASN A 308 -16.08 -3.88 -8.07
CA ASN A 308 -15.52 -4.94 -7.24
C ASN A 308 -15.44 -6.23 -8.05
N VAL A 309 -14.25 -6.52 -8.54
CA VAL A 309 -14.02 -7.62 -9.48
C VAL A 309 -14.02 -9.00 -8.81
N MET A 310 -13.79 -9.09 -7.49
CA MET A 310 -13.83 -10.37 -6.78
C MET A 310 -15.25 -10.77 -6.39
N THR A 311 -16.07 -9.81 -5.98
CA THR A 311 -17.44 -10.06 -5.56
C THR A 311 -18.47 -9.88 -6.68
N SER A 312 -18.01 -9.50 -7.90
CA SER A 312 -18.84 -9.29 -9.09
C SER A 312 -19.97 -8.28 -8.85
N ARG A 313 -19.61 -7.07 -8.37
CA ARG A 313 -20.58 -6.02 -7.96
C ARG A 313 -20.08 -4.63 -8.36
N VAL A 314 -21.01 -3.69 -8.38
CA VAL A 314 -20.70 -2.26 -8.27
C VAL A 314 -21.18 -1.80 -6.90
N ASN A 315 -20.25 -1.55 -6.00
CA ASN A 315 -20.53 -1.04 -4.66
C ASN A 315 -20.83 0.46 -4.70
N ARG A 316 -21.46 0.98 -3.65
CA ARG A 316 -21.85 2.39 -3.54
C ARG A 316 -21.58 2.92 -2.14
N ASP A 317 -20.97 4.11 -2.08
CA ASP A 317 -20.77 4.88 -0.84
C ASP A 317 -21.44 6.25 -0.96
N THR A 318 -22.16 6.64 0.08
CA THR A 318 -22.63 8.02 0.24
C THR A 318 -21.54 8.85 0.89
N LEU A 319 -21.32 10.08 0.42
CA LEU A 319 -20.35 10.99 1.02
C LEU A 319 -21.04 12.08 1.85
N GLN A 320 -20.56 12.24 3.07
CA GLN A 320 -20.79 13.41 3.91
C GLN A 320 -19.46 14.12 4.18
N PHE A 321 -19.51 15.40 4.48
CA PHE A 321 -18.30 16.18 4.74
C PHE A 321 -18.33 16.75 6.15
N ASP A 322 -17.29 16.41 6.93
CA ASP A 322 -16.99 17.06 8.22
C ASP A 322 -15.91 18.11 7.95
N GLY A 323 -16.34 19.37 7.89
CA GLY A 323 -15.49 20.41 7.33
C GLY A 323 -15.17 20.16 5.87
N SER A 324 -13.89 19.96 5.52
CA SER A 324 -13.47 19.59 4.17
C SER A 324 -13.16 18.09 4.00
N SER A 325 -13.29 17.30 5.08
CA SER A 325 -13.02 15.86 5.09
C SER A 325 -14.21 15.06 4.56
N PRO A 326 -14.05 14.27 3.48
CA PRO A 326 -15.09 13.36 3.02
C PRO A 326 -15.15 12.12 3.91
N ASN A 327 -16.36 11.73 4.30
CA ASN A 327 -16.66 10.51 5.05
C ASN A 327 -17.63 9.66 4.24
N GLY A 328 -17.15 8.48 3.80
CA GLY A 328 -17.92 7.52 3.05
C GLY A 328 -18.65 6.55 4.00
N THR A 329 -19.94 6.39 3.77
CA THR A 329 -20.78 5.40 4.43
C THR A 329 -21.27 4.40 3.41
N GLU A 330 -21.10 3.10 3.71
CA GLU A 330 -21.56 2.03 2.86
C GLU A 330 -23.07 2.11 2.63
N ALA A 331 -23.47 2.05 1.38
CA ALA A 331 -24.85 1.97 0.97
C ALA A 331 -25.11 0.64 0.26
N PRO A 332 -26.38 0.21 0.08
CA PRO A 332 -26.65 -1.02 -0.66
C PRO A 332 -25.99 -0.98 -2.03
N ASP A 333 -25.39 -2.12 -2.43
CA ASP A 333 -24.73 -2.29 -3.71
C ASP A 333 -25.61 -1.76 -4.85
N PHE A 334 -25.02 -1.01 -5.75
CA PHE A 334 -25.75 -0.42 -6.88
C PHE A 334 -26.10 -1.48 -7.92
N LEU A 335 -25.16 -2.39 -8.19
CA LEU A 335 -25.39 -3.47 -9.14
C LEU A 335 -24.86 -4.78 -8.55
N LYS A 336 -25.67 -5.81 -8.60
CA LYS A 336 -25.33 -7.21 -8.29
C LYS A 336 -25.65 -8.09 -9.49
N THR A 337 -25.03 -9.25 -9.55
CA THR A 337 -25.31 -10.26 -10.58
C THR A 337 -25.24 -11.67 -9.98
N THR A 338 -25.91 -12.62 -10.60
CA THR A 338 -25.74 -14.05 -10.33
C THR A 338 -24.67 -14.70 -11.21
N ASP A 339 -24.11 -13.93 -12.16
CA ASP A 339 -22.99 -14.39 -13.00
C ASP A 339 -21.64 -14.08 -12.33
N PRO A 340 -20.88 -15.12 -11.90
CA PRO A 340 -19.58 -14.90 -11.26
C PRO A 340 -18.45 -14.52 -12.22
N TRP A 341 -18.69 -14.44 -13.51
CA TRP A 341 -17.71 -13.98 -14.50
C TRP A 341 -17.66 -12.48 -14.68
N PHE A 342 -18.68 -11.75 -14.20
CA PHE A 342 -18.73 -10.28 -14.26
C PHE A 342 -17.56 -9.63 -13.51
N ARG A 343 -16.81 -8.73 -14.19
CA ARG A 343 -15.61 -8.07 -13.65
C ARG A 343 -15.61 -6.58 -13.98
N PRO A 344 -16.29 -5.75 -13.17
CA PRO A 344 -16.36 -4.31 -13.42
C PRO A 344 -15.03 -3.64 -13.11
N VAL A 345 -14.17 -3.50 -14.14
CA VAL A 345 -12.80 -2.96 -13.98
C VAL A 345 -12.73 -1.45 -14.13
N ASP A 346 -13.64 -0.82 -14.88
CA ASP A 346 -13.70 0.64 -15.05
C ASP A 346 -15.14 1.13 -15.10
N LEU A 347 -15.39 2.34 -14.58
CA LEU A 347 -16.69 3.00 -14.50
C LEU A 347 -16.58 4.42 -15.04
N GLN A 348 -17.45 4.81 -15.98
CA GLN A 348 -17.46 6.15 -16.54
C GLN A 348 -18.89 6.72 -16.58
N LEU A 349 -19.04 7.99 -16.20
CA LEU A 349 -20.28 8.75 -16.45
C LEU A 349 -20.26 9.25 -17.89
N GLY A 350 -21.20 8.80 -18.69
CA GLY A 350 -21.32 9.26 -20.07
C GLY A 350 -21.83 10.71 -20.16
N PRO A 351 -21.50 11.44 -21.23
CA PRO A 351 -22.08 12.76 -21.50
C PRO A 351 -23.60 12.71 -21.78
N ASP A 352 -24.15 11.53 -21.98
CA ASP A 352 -25.59 11.24 -22.06
C ASP A 352 -26.24 11.01 -20.68
N GLY A 353 -25.45 10.98 -19.60
CA GLY A 353 -25.91 10.77 -18.23
C GLY A 353 -26.04 9.32 -17.80
N ALA A 354 -25.70 8.36 -18.68
CA ALA A 354 -25.64 6.95 -18.35
C ALA A 354 -24.33 6.59 -17.64
N LEU A 355 -24.36 5.56 -16.80
CA LEU A 355 -23.16 4.90 -16.29
C LEU A 355 -22.72 3.81 -17.26
N TYR A 356 -21.46 3.87 -17.67
CA TYR A 356 -20.81 2.86 -18.48
C TYR A 356 -19.88 2.02 -17.62
N ILE A 357 -19.95 0.69 -17.78
CA ILE A 357 -19.22 -0.28 -16.98
C ILE A 357 -18.40 -1.16 -17.92
N ALA A 358 -17.07 -1.11 -17.80
CA ALA A 358 -16.20 -2.04 -18.50
C ALA A 358 -16.18 -3.37 -17.75
N ASP A 359 -16.73 -4.39 -18.36
CA ASP A 359 -16.75 -5.75 -17.85
C ASP A 359 -15.64 -6.56 -18.50
N PHE A 360 -14.58 -6.79 -17.75
CA PHE A 360 -13.45 -7.63 -18.19
C PHE A 360 -13.84 -9.10 -18.41
N TYR A 361 -14.98 -9.51 -17.98
CA TYR A 361 -15.64 -10.80 -18.10
C TYR A 361 -14.72 -12.03 -18.12
N ASN A 362 -14.34 -12.54 -16.96
CA ASN A 362 -13.34 -13.59 -16.87
C ASN A 362 -13.66 -14.67 -15.82
N ARG A 363 -13.37 -15.94 -16.18
CA ARG A 363 -13.42 -17.07 -15.25
C ARG A 363 -12.47 -16.90 -14.07
N ILE A 364 -11.32 -16.31 -14.29
CA ILE A 364 -10.24 -16.15 -13.33
C ILE A 364 -10.00 -14.67 -13.12
N ILE A 365 -9.91 -14.29 -11.84
CA ILE A 365 -9.37 -12.99 -11.46
C ILE A 365 -8.17 -13.21 -10.56
N GLY A 366 -7.31 -12.19 -10.49
CA GLY A 366 -6.09 -12.27 -9.72
C GLY A 366 -4.91 -12.78 -10.53
N HIS A 367 -3.76 -12.43 -10.04
CA HIS A 367 -2.49 -12.62 -10.70
C HIS A 367 -1.66 -13.69 -9.97
N TYR A 368 -1.78 -13.74 -8.64
CA TYR A 368 -1.01 -14.62 -7.79
C TYR A 368 -1.82 -15.78 -7.21
N GLU A 369 -3.14 -15.62 -7.13
CA GLU A 369 -4.04 -16.62 -6.56
C GLU A 369 -4.22 -17.85 -7.47
N VAL A 370 -4.04 -17.65 -8.77
CA VAL A 370 -4.13 -18.71 -9.78
C VAL A 370 -2.91 -18.61 -10.68
N PRO A 371 -2.23 -19.71 -11.01
CA PRO A 371 -1.07 -19.68 -11.90
C PRO A 371 -1.33 -18.87 -13.16
N LEU A 372 -0.40 -18.02 -13.54
CA LEU A 372 -0.56 -17.13 -14.71
C LEU A 372 -0.86 -17.89 -15.99
N ASN A 373 -0.27 -19.08 -16.17
CA ASN A 373 -0.45 -19.95 -17.33
C ASN A 373 -1.69 -20.86 -17.27
N HIS A 374 -2.59 -20.63 -16.29
CA HIS A 374 -3.80 -21.45 -16.17
C HIS A 374 -4.66 -21.35 -17.45
N PRO A 375 -5.03 -22.49 -18.09
CA PRO A 375 -5.71 -22.49 -19.40
C PRO A 375 -7.12 -21.89 -19.36
N GLY A 376 -7.74 -21.77 -18.19
CA GLY A 376 -9.07 -21.17 -18.01
C GLY A 376 -9.09 -19.63 -18.06
N ARG A 377 -7.93 -18.95 -18.25
CA ARG A 377 -7.92 -17.49 -18.42
C ARG A 377 -8.50 -17.14 -19.78
N ASP A 378 -9.67 -16.51 -19.76
CA ASP A 378 -10.32 -16.01 -20.95
C ASP A 378 -9.61 -14.74 -21.46
N ARG A 379 -9.41 -14.63 -22.77
CA ARG A 379 -8.76 -13.48 -23.39
C ARG A 379 -9.62 -12.80 -24.46
N THR A 380 -10.73 -13.40 -24.84
CA THR A 380 -11.50 -12.98 -26.00
C THR A 380 -12.83 -12.36 -25.69
N ARG A 381 -13.41 -12.66 -24.52
CA ARG A 381 -14.71 -12.11 -24.10
C ARG A 381 -14.51 -10.82 -23.34
N GLY A 382 -15.37 -9.86 -23.57
CA GLY A 382 -15.43 -8.59 -22.85
C GLY A 382 -16.62 -7.78 -23.28
N ARG A 383 -17.18 -6.99 -22.35
CA ARG A 383 -18.47 -6.30 -22.56
C ARG A 383 -18.40 -4.89 -21.99
N ILE A 384 -19.24 -4.03 -22.49
CA ILE A 384 -19.52 -2.72 -21.91
C ILE A 384 -21.01 -2.63 -21.69
N TRP A 385 -21.38 -2.40 -20.45
CA TRP A 385 -22.75 -2.24 -20.00
C TRP A 385 -23.06 -0.76 -19.82
N ARG A 386 -24.28 -0.35 -20.21
CA ARG A 386 -24.81 1.01 -20.09
C ARG A 386 -26.02 1.00 -19.16
N VAL A 387 -26.01 1.84 -18.11
CA VAL A 387 -27.07 1.92 -17.11
C VAL A 387 -27.69 3.29 -17.12
N THR A 388 -29.03 3.36 -17.27
CA THR A 388 -29.81 4.59 -17.25
C THR A 388 -30.89 4.54 -16.19
N TYR A 389 -31.39 5.71 -15.75
CA TYR A 389 -32.58 5.83 -14.89
C TYR A 389 -33.81 6.24 -15.69
N ALA A 390 -34.87 5.45 -15.63
CA ALA A 390 -36.13 5.66 -16.35
C ALA A 390 -35.97 5.91 -17.87
N GLY A 391 -34.83 5.43 -18.44
CA GLY A 391 -34.52 5.67 -19.87
C GLY A 391 -34.17 7.11 -20.23
N LYS A 392 -33.97 8.00 -19.24
CA LYS A 392 -33.63 9.40 -19.47
C LYS A 392 -32.18 9.57 -19.91
N THR A 393 -31.93 10.45 -20.86
CA THR A 393 -30.58 10.79 -21.34
C THR A 393 -30.50 12.29 -21.63
N HIS A 394 -29.30 12.85 -21.60
CA HIS A 394 -29.01 14.17 -22.11
C HIS A 394 -28.99 14.16 -23.65
N PRO A 395 -29.29 15.30 -24.31
CA PRO A 395 -29.13 15.43 -25.75
C PRO A 395 -27.66 15.26 -26.15
N LYS A 396 -27.44 14.90 -27.42
CA LYS A 396 -26.08 14.73 -27.96
C LYS A 396 -25.23 15.96 -27.66
N LEU A 397 -23.98 15.70 -27.17
CA LEU A 397 -23.03 16.75 -26.84
C LEU A 397 -22.61 17.52 -28.10
N ASP A 398 -22.70 18.86 -28.05
CA ASP A 398 -22.31 19.73 -29.14
C ASP A 398 -21.32 20.80 -28.66
N LEU A 399 -20.06 20.62 -28.98
CA LEU A 399 -18.95 21.54 -28.65
C LEU A 399 -18.39 22.22 -29.91
N THR A 400 -19.11 22.22 -31.01
CA THR A 400 -18.63 22.70 -32.34
C THR A 400 -18.26 24.19 -32.38
N THR A 401 -18.91 25.01 -31.52
CA THR A 401 -18.60 26.43 -31.44
C THR A 401 -18.20 26.83 -30.01
N PRO A 402 -17.37 27.88 -29.84
CA PRO A 402 -17.03 28.38 -28.51
C PRO A 402 -18.25 28.70 -27.63
N ALA A 403 -19.30 29.28 -28.21
CA ALA A 403 -20.53 29.63 -27.48
C ALA A 403 -21.27 28.38 -26.93
N LYS A 404 -21.41 27.33 -27.74
CA LYS A 404 -21.99 26.05 -27.31
C LYS A 404 -21.13 25.38 -26.24
N ALA A 405 -19.82 25.34 -26.43
CA ALA A 405 -18.92 24.78 -25.45
C ALA A 405 -18.91 25.55 -24.12
N VAL A 406 -19.02 26.88 -24.14
CA VAL A 406 -19.14 27.71 -22.90
C VAL A 406 -20.46 27.41 -22.18
N ALA A 407 -21.57 27.21 -22.91
CA ALA A 407 -22.83 26.82 -22.31
C ALA A 407 -22.74 25.48 -21.54
N GLU A 408 -22.01 24.52 -22.05
CA GLU A 408 -21.81 23.21 -21.41
C GLU A 408 -20.94 23.28 -20.11
N LEU A 409 -20.25 24.38 -19.85
CA LEU A 409 -19.56 24.58 -18.56
C LEU A 409 -20.52 24.62 -17.37
N SER A 410 -21.81 24.94 -17.62
CA SER A 410 -22.90 24.96 -16.63
C SER A 410 -23.79 23.71 -16.68
N SER A 411 -23.43 22.70 -17.47
CA SER A 411 -24.16 21.43 -17.54
C SER A 411 -24.28 20.77 -16.15
N PRO A 412 -25.41 20.14 -15.81
CA PRO A 412 -25.49 19.33 -14.58
C PRO A 412 -24.56 18.12 -14.62
N ASN A 413 -24.21 17.61 -15.79
CA ASN A 413 -23.34 16.43 -15.97
C ASN A 413 -21.86 16.81 -15.88
N LEU A 414 -21.12 16.17 -14.98
CA LEU A 414 -19.70 16.45 -14.73
C LEU A 414 -18.83 16.17 -15.96
N THR A 415 -19.09 15.10 -16.68
CA THR A 415 -18.33 14.72 -17.88
C THR A 415 -18.49 15.78 -18.98
N ARG A 416 -19.70 16.28 -19.20
CA ARG A 416 -19.94 17.36 -20.17
C ARG A 416 -19.14 18.63 -19.81
N ARG A 417 -19.14 19.02 -18.53
CA ARG A 417 -18.35 20.17 -18.05
C ARG A 417 -16.85 19.99 -18.31
N GLN A 418 -16.33 18.80 -18.02
CA GLN A 418 -14.91 18.48 -18.22
C GLN A 418 -14.53 18.46 -19.70
N LEU A 419 -15.34 17.81 -20.54
CA LEU A 419 -15.14 17.78 -21.98
C LEU A 419 -15.18 19.19 -22.59
N ALA A 420 -16.15 20.02 -22.17
CA ALA A 420 -16.27 21.40 -22.61
C ALA A 420 -15.05 22.26 -22.21
N LEU A 421 -14.62 22.17 -20.94
CA LEU A 421 -13.43 22.86 -20.45
C LEU A 421 -12.18 22.49 -21.28
N ASN A 422 -11.97 21.21 -21.50
CA ASN A 422 -10.83 20.71 -22.25
C ASN A 422 -10.90 21.13 -23.72
N HIS A 423 -12.07 21.06 -24.34
CA HIS A 423 -12.29 21.45 -25.73
C HIS A 423 -12.09 22.97 -25.95
N LEU A 424 -12.56 23.79 -25.02
CA LEU A 424 -12.35 25.24 -25.03
C LEU A 424 -10.87 25.61 -24.96
N ALA A 425 -10.12 24.95 -24.07
CA ALA A 425 -8.70 25.25 -23.88
C ALA A 425 -7.80 24.66 -24.97
N ASP A 426 -8.04 23.40 -25.39
CA ASP A 426 -7.12 22.65 -26.24
C ASP A 426 -7.43 22.77 -27.74
N ILE A 427 -8.73 22.97 -28.11
CA ILE A 427 -9.20 22.97 -29.50
C ILE A 427 -9.63 24.36 -29.97
N HIS A 428 -10.56 24.99 -29.25
CA HIS A 428 -10.99 26.34 -29.62
C HIS A 428 -9.89 27.37 -29.37
N GLY A 429 -9.13 27.21 -28.27
CA GLY A 429 -7.97 28.05 -27.98
C GLY A 429 -8.31 29.54 -27.95
N GLN A 430 -7.58 30.35 -28.72
CA GLN A 430 -7.77 31.80 -28.78
C GLN A 430 -9.18 32.20 -29.20
N ARG A 431 -9.87 31.40 -30.04
CA ARG A 431 -11.23 31.69 -30.50
C ARG A 431 -12.28 31.67 -29.37
N ALA A 432 -11.99 30.96 -28.27
CA ALA A 432 -12.89 30.87 -27.12
C ALA A 432 -12.80 32.09 -26.17
N ILE A 433 -11.76 32.91 -26.24
CA ILE A 433 -11.46 33.94 -25.23
C ILE A 433 -12.62 34.90 -25.06
N SER A 434 -13.21 35.43 -26.16
CA SER A 434 -14.32 36.39 -26.10
C SER A 434 -15.54 35.81 -25.38
N ALA A 435 -15.89 34.55 -25.67
CA ALA A 435 -17.04 33.89 -25.03
C ALA A 435 -16.74 33.58 -23.55
N LEU A 436 -15.53 33.13 -23.21
CA LEU A 436 -15.10 32.86 -21.84
C LEU A 436 -15.06 34.13 -20.97
N LYS A 437 -14.62 35.26 -21.54
CA LYS A 437 -14.57 36.56 -20.84
C LYS A 437 -15.96 37.07 -20.42
N LYS A 438 -17.01 36.77 -21.18
CA LYS A 438 -18.38 37.11 -20.81
C LYS A 438 -18.86 36.38 -19.54
N GLN A 439 -18.21 35.30 -19.18
CA GLN A 439 -18.52 34.48 -18.01
C GLN A 439 -17.25 34.24 -17.14
N SER A 440 -16.31 35.19 -17.04
CA SER A 440 -15.07 35.03 -16.29
C SER A 440 -15.27 34.82 -14.78
N ALA A 441 -16.42 35.18 -14.23
CA ALA A 441 -16.84 34.87 -12.87
C ALA A 441 -17.27 33.40 -12.66
N HIS A 442 -17.49 32.65 -13.74
CA HIS A 442 -17.73 31.19 -13.65
C HIS A 442 -16.42 30.46 -13.51
N HIS A 443 -16.27 29.61 -12.48
CA HIS A 443 -15.01 29.00 -12.12
C HIS A 443 -14.35 28.16 -13.23
N LEU A 444 -15.15 27.42 -14.06
CA LEU A 444 -14.60 26.66 -15.18
C LEU A 444 -14.16 27.55 -16.35
N SER A 445 -14.86 28.69 -16.58
CA SER A 445 -14.38 29.70 -17.53
C SER A 445 -13.04 30.30 -17.09
N ALA A 446 -12.87 30.54 -15.77
CA ALA A 446 -11.59 31.01 -15.21
C ALA A 446 -10.49 29.97 -15.40
N TRP A 447 -10.76 28.67 -15.22
CA TRP A 447 -9.79 27.62 -15.51
C TRP A 447 -9.39 27.57 -17.00
N ALA A 448 -10.35 27.68 -17.92
CA ALA A 448 -10.05 27.76 -19.36
C ALA A 448 -9.19 28.97 -19.69
N LEU A 449 -9.54 30.15 -19.18
CA LEU A 449 -8.76 31.37 -19.35
C LEU A 449 -7.35 31.27 -18.73
N HIS A 450 -7.22 30.65 -17.57
CA HIS A 450 -5.94 30.36 -16.95
C HIS A 450 -5.06 29.49 -17.86
N ARG A 451 -5.60 28.37 -18.35
CA ARG A 451 -4.88 27.46 -19.26
C ARG A 451 -4.47 28.13 -20.57
N LEU A 452 -5.25 29.09 -21.04
CA LEU A 452 -4.94 29.91 -22.22
C LEU A 452 -3.98 31.08 -21.92
N GLY A 453 -3.59 31.30 -20.66
CA GLY A 453 -2.77 32.43 -20.24
C GLY A 453 -3.47 33.78 -20.37
N LYS A 454 -4.81 33.80 -20.32
CA LYS A 454 -5.66 34.99 -20.55
C LYS A 454 -6.50 35.40 -19.36
N LEU A 455 -6.42 34.67 -18.23
CA LEU A 455 -7.04 35.09 -16.97
C LEU A 455 -6.24 36.26 -16.37
N THR A 456 -6.92 37.40 -16.20
CA THR A 456 -6.27 38.58 -15.61
C THR A 456 -6.25 38.50 -14.08
N PRO A 457 -5.32 39.18 -13.40
CA PRO A 457 -5.31 39.27 -11.94
C PRO A 457 -6.61 39.87 -11.35
N ALA A 458 -7.24 40.83 -12.05
CA ALA A 458 -8.53 41.42 -11.62
C ALA A 458 -9.67 40.40 -11.66
N GLU A 459 -9.77 39.60 -12.73
CA GLU A 459 -10.78 38.54 -12.85
C GLU A 459 -10.58 37.45 -11.79
N LEU A 460 -9.32 37.09 -11.52
CA LEU A 460 -8.98 36.14 -10.48
C LEU A 460 -9.33 36.69 -9.08
N ALA A 461 -9.12 37.98 -8.82
CA ALA A 461 -9.53 38.63 -7.58
C ALA A 461 -11.04 38.66 -7.43
N THR A 462 -11.80 38.96 -8.50
CA THR A 462 -13.27 38.89 -8.52
C THR A 462 -13.75 37.48 -8.19
N LEU A 463 -13.13 36.46 -8.76
CA LEU A 463 -13.48 35.06 -8.48
C LEU A 463 -13.18 34.68 -7.02
N ALA A 464 -12.03 35.13 -6.46
CA ALA A 464 -11.63 34.90 -5.09
C ALA A 464 -12.56 35.57 -4.05
N GLN A 465 -13.24 36.64 -4.44
CA GLN A 465 -14.18 37.39 -3.63
C GLN A 465 -15.66 37.05 -3.91
N SER A 466 -15.90 36.07 -4.77
CA SER A 466 -17.25 35.63 -5.13
C SER A 466 -18.08 35.24 -3.90
N PRO A 467 -19.39 35.55 -3.85
CA PRO A 467 -20.30 35.06 -2.81
C PRO A 467 -20.40 33.52 -2.79
N GLN A 468 -20.13 32.88 -3.92
CA GLN A 468 -20.20 31.41 -4.06
C GLN A 468 -18.93 30.70 -3.55
N PRO A 469 -19.03 29.83 -2.53
CA PRO A 469 -17.85 29.12 -1.99
C PRO A 469 -17.09 28.33 -3.04
N LEU A 470 -17.80 27.67 -3.99
CA LEU A 470 -17.15 26.89 -5.05
C LEU A 470 -16.27 27.76 -5.95
N ALA A 471 -16.71 28.98 -6.27
CA ALA A 471 -15.91 29.93 -7.07
C ALA A 471 -14.64 30.36 -6.31
N ARG A 472 -14.78 30.69 -5.00
CA ARG A 472 -13.62 31.02 -4.16
C ARG A 472 -12.64 29.87 -4.03
N LEU A 473 -13.13 28.65 -3.85
CA LEU A 473 -12.30 27.43 -3.81
C LEU A 473 -11.46 27.31 -5.07
N HIS A 474 -12.07 27.42 -6.24
CA HIS A 474 -11.37 27.31 -7.51
C HIS A 474 -10.40 28.47 -7.73
N ALA A 475 -10.70 29.69 -7.23
CA ALA A 475 -9.75 30.79 -7.24
C ALA A 475 -8.49 30.46 -6.45
N MET A 476 -8.59 29.84 -5.25
CA MET A 476 -7.44 29.40 -4.47
C MET A 476 -6.63 28.33 -5.22
N ARG A 477 -7.30 27.39 -5.88
CA ARG A 477 -6.61 26.36 -6.68
C ARG A 477 -5.89 26.94 -7.90
N ILE A 478 -6.50 27.93 -8.59
CA ILE A 478 -5.85 28.64 -9.69
C ILE A 478 -4.62 29.43 -9.17
N LEU A 479 -4.74 30.10 -8.00
CA LEU A 479 -3.60 30.74 -7.36
C LEU A 479 -2.49 29.73 -7.05
N GLY A 480 -2.82 28.54 -6.57
CA GLY A 480 -1.84 27.46 -6.37
C GLY A 480 -1.18 26.98 -7.65
N ALA A 481 -1.87 27.04 -8.79
CA ALA A 481 -1.35 26.62 -10.10
C ALA A 481 -0.45 27.67 -10.79
N LEU A 482 -0.44 28.92 -10.31
CA LEU A 482 0.47 29.96 -10.82
C LEU A 482 1.94 29.61 -10.51
N SER A 483 2.87 29.95 -11.37
CA SER A 483 4.30 29.73 -11.13
C SER A 483 4.88 30.64 -10.03
N GLN A 484 4.37 31.86 -9.93
CA GLN A 484 4.78 32.89 -8.95
C GLN A 484 3.62 33.79 -8.59
N TRP A 485 3.63 34.33 -7.38
CA TRP A 485 2.63 35.29 -6.90
C TRP A 485 3.13 36.72 -6.94
N LYS A 486 2.26 37.62 -7.41
CA LYS A 486 2.34 39.06 -7.10
C LYS A 486 1.84 39.29 -5.66
N PRO A 487 2.23 40.39 -4.99
CA PRO A 487 1.80 40.71 -3.63
C PRO A 487 0.26 40.62 -3.43
N ALA A 488 -0.51 41.17 -4.35
CA ALA A 488 -1.99 41.10 -4.28
C ALA A 488 -2.53 39.68 -4.38
N GLN A 489 -1.92 38.80 -5.17
CA GLN A 489 -2.33 37.40 -5.28
C GLN A 489 -2.02 36.62 -3.99
N ARG A 490 -0.85 36.89 -3.37
CA ARG A 490 -0.51 36.33 -2.07
C ARG A 490 -1.53 36.75 -1.02
N GLU A 491 -1.95 38.00 -1.00
CA GLU A 491 -2.97 38.49 -0.07
C GLU A 491 -4.30 37.77 -0.22
N LEU A 492 -4.74 37.47 -1.44
CA LEU A 492 -5.95 36.68 -1.69
C LEU A 492 -5.85 35.26 -1.05
N VAL A 493 -4.68 34.64 -1.15
CA VAL A 493 -4.47 33.32 -0.51
C VAL A 493 -4.49 33.45 1.01
N MET A 494 -3.93 34.51 1.59
CA MET A 494 -3.98 34.77 3.03
C MET A 494 -5.43 35.00 3.52
N GLN A 495 -6.26 35.69 2.74
CA GLN A 495 -7.70 35.81 3.00
C GLN A 495 -8.41 34.46 2.93
N GLY A 496 -8.07 33.63 1.95
CA GLY A 496 -8.56 32.24 1.83
C GLY A 496 -8.19 31.38 3.04
N LEU A 497 -7.02 31.58 3.63
CA LEU A 497 -6.54 30.83 4.81
C LEU A 497 -7.45 31.01 6.03
N VAL A 498 -8.11 32.16 6.15
CA VAL A 498 -9.03 32.47 7.27
C VAL A 498 -10.50 32.41 6.85
N ALA A 499 -10.81 31.91 5.65
CA ALA A 499 -12.18 31.78 5.15
C ALA A 499 -13.06 30.95 6.10
N ALA A 500 -14.34 31.29 6.19
CA ALA A 500 -15.30 30.49 6.98
C ALA A 500 -15.57 29.10 6.36
N ASP A 501 -15.61 29.01 5.02
CA ASP A 501 -15.81 27.74 4.32
C ASP A 501 -14.56 26.86 4.40
N PRO A 502 -14.66 25.62 4.94
CA PRO A 502 -13.50 24.76 5.16
C PRO A 502 -12.84 24.26 3.87
N HIS A 503 -13.61 24.12 2.79
CA HIS A 503 -13.03 23.73 1.49
C HIS A 503 -12.21 24.87 0.87
N VAL A 504 -12.68 26.12 0.99
CA VAL A 504 -11.91 27.30 0.56
C VAL A 504 -10.61 27.42 1.37
N LYS A 505 -10.71 27.26 2.71
CA LYS A 505 -9.56 27.26 3.61
C LYS A 505 -8.54 26.21 3.21
N ARG A 506 -8.99 24.96 3.00
CA ARG A 506 -8.10 23.87 2.58
C ARG A 506 -7.44 24.16 1.23
N ALA A 507 -8.18 24.68 0.24
CA ALA A 507 -7.61 25.06 -1.05
C ALA A 507 -6.56 26.17 -0.94
N ALA A 508 -6.72 27.13 -0.02
CA ALA A 508 -5.71 28.16 0.27
C ALA A 508 -4.46 27.56 0.91
N VAL A 509 -4.62 26.58 1.83
CA VAL A 509 -3.50 25.83 2.42
C VAL A 509 -2.76 24.99 1.37
N GLU A 510 -3.48 24.35 0.43
CA GLU A 510 -2.90 23.64 -0.71
C GLU A 510 -2.10 24.60 -1.61
N ALA A 511 -2.63 25.81 -1.88
CA ALA A 511 -1.91 26.83 -2.64
C ALA A 511 -0.61 27.26 -1.95
N LEU A 512 -0.63 27.48 -0.63
CA LEU A 512 0.57 27.78 0.15
C LEU A 512 1.59 26.64 0.09
N ALA A 513 1.13 25.38 0.14
CA ALA A 513 2.02 24.21 0.06
C ALA A 513 2.80 24.14 -1.25
N LEU A 514 2.24 24.68 -2.34
CA LEU A 514 2.88 24.76 -3.67
C LEU A 514 3.82 25.96 -3.83
N HIS A 515 3.76 26.95 -2.91
CA HIS A 515 4.59 28.16 -2.92
C HIS A 515 5.38 28.32 -1.60
N PRO A 516 6.40 27.49 -1.36
CA PRO A 516 7.15 27.50 -0.11
C PRO A 516 7.91 28.82 0.11
N ALA A 517 7.72 29.42 1.30
CA ALA A 517 8.46 30.60 1.74
C ALA A 517 8.50 30.67 3.27
N ALA A 518 9.63 31.04 3.86
CA ALA A 518 9.81 31.19 5.30
C ALA A 518 8.74 32.12 5.93
N ALA A 519 8.35 33.16 5.21
CA ALA A 519 7.33 34.12 5.63
C ALA A 519 5.91 33.54 5.81
N HIS A 520 5.64 32.36 5.29
CA HIS A 520 4.34 31.68 5.41
C HIS A 520 4.22 30.82 6.68
N VAL A 521 5.35 30.54 7.38
CA VAL A 521 5.36 29.72 8.60
C VAL A 521 4.45 30.33 9.67
N LYS A 522 4.58 31.63 9.96
CA LYS A 522 3.79 32.33 10.99
C LYS A 522 2.29 32.30 10.67
N PRO A 523 1.80 32.77 9.51
CA PRO A 523 0.36 32.75 9.22
C PRO A 523 -0.25 31.34 9.24
N LEU A 524 0.46 30.33 8.77
CA LEU A 524 0.00 28.94 8.82
C LEU A 524 -0.08 28.42 10.25
N ALA A 525 0.91 28.72 11.10
CA ALA A 525 0.89 28.31 12.49
C ALA A 525 -0.24 28.99 13.27
N GLU A 526 -0.50 30.29 13.04
CA GLU A 526 -1.60 31.06 13.65
C GLU A 526 -2.97 30.54 13.19
N ALA A 527 -3.13 30.23 11.91
CA ALA A 527 -4.39 29.66 11.39
C ALA A 527 -4.72 28.30 11.99
N THR A 528 -3.71 27.56 12.41
CA THR A 528 -3.82 26.19 12.89
C THR A 528 -4.09 26.09 14.38
N GLU A 529 -3.79 27.14 15.16
CA GLU A 529 -3.91 27.13 16.61
C GLU A 529 -5.33 26.79 17.08
N LYS A 530 -6.33 27.22 16.32
CA LYS A 530 -7.75 26.96 16.60
C LYS A 530 -8.18 25.50 16.38
N PHE A 531 -7.44 24.72 15.62
CA PHE A 531 -7.79 23.34 15.25
C PHE A 531 -7.08 22.28 16.09
N LEU A 532 -5.94 22.61 16.72
CA LEU A 532 -5.11 21.64 17.46
C LEU A 532 -5.60 21.36 18.88
N LEU A 533 -6.52 22.12 19.41
CA LEU A 533 -7.18 21.82 20.69
C LEU A 533 -7.94 20.49 20.65
N PHE A 534 -8.29 19.99 19.46
CA PHE A 534 -8.99 18.71 19.24
C PHE A 534 -8.08 17.50 19.00
N ASP A 535 -6.81 17.69 18.59
CA ASP A 535 -5.88 16.56 18.26
C ASP A 535 -5.30 15.87 19.53
N SER A 536 -5.51 16.42 20.73
CA SER A 536 -5.09 15.80 22.00
C SER A 536 -5.99 14.65 22.46
N LEU A 537 -7.13 14.46 21.80
CA LEU A 537 -8.09 13.38 22.06
C LEU A 537 -8.07 12.37 20.91
N GLN A 538 -6.98 11.60 20.77
CA GLN A 538 -7.01 10.38 19.96
C GLN A 538 -7.89 9.32 20.68
N VAL A 539 -9.19 9.53 20.65
CA VAL A 539 -10.14 8.45 20.87
C VAL A 539 -10.23 7.68 19.55
N LYS A 540 -9.69 6.46 19.52
CA LYS A 540 -9.87 5.55 18.40
C LYS A 540 -11.35 5.52 18.03
N GLY A 541 -11.71 6.03 16.85
CA GLY A 541 -13.05 5.92 16.27
C GLY A 541 -13.93 7.18 16.30
N SER A 542 -13.52 8.32 16.88
CA SER A 542 -14.28 9.57 16.75
C SER A 542 -13.79 10.39 15.55
N ARG A 543 -14.64 10.56 14.56
CA ARG A 543 -14.42 11.44 13.40
C ARG A 543 -15.06 12.82 13.67
N GLU A 544 -14.50 13.58 14.59
CA GLU A 544 -15.02 14.91 14.92
C GLU A 544 -14.15 16.07 14.38
N ALA A 545 -13.05 15.77 13.68
CA ALA A 545 -12.14 16.79 13.18
C ALA A 545 -12.04 16.76 11.65
N ASP A 546 -11.77 17.92 11.04
CA ASP A 546 -11.45 18.04 9.62
C ASP A 546 -10.03 17.48 9.34
N ASP A 547 -9.91 16.15 9.37
CA ASP A 547 -8.64 15.43 9.26
C ASP A 547 -7.88 15.74 7.97
N HIS A 548 -8.62 15.97 6.85
CA HIS A 548 -7.98 16.31 5.57
C HIS A 548 -7.39 17.72 5.61
N LEU A 549 -8.07 18.69 6.21
CA LEU A 549 -7.51 20.03 6.41
C LEU A 549 -6.30 20.00 7.32
N ILE A 550 -6.39 19.28 8.46
CA ILE A 550 -5.26 19.14 9.40
C ILE A 550 -4.04 18.52 8.72
N HIS A 551 -4.25 17.45 7.95
CA HIS A 551 -3.15 16.79 7.24
C HIS A 551 -2.56 17.72 6.16
N THR A 552 -3.40 18.46 5.42
CA THR A 552 -2.98 19.45 4.43
C THR A 552 -2.17 20.59 5.07
N LEU A 553 -2.57 21.06 6.27
CA LEU A 553 -1.82 22.06 7.05
C LEU A 553 -0.44 21.55 7.44
N ARG A 554 -0.32 20.30 7.90
CA ARG A 554 0.97 19.66 8.21
C ARG A 554 1.88 19.60 6.99
N ILE A 555 1.34 19.22 5.83
CA ILE A 555 2.07 19.18 4.55
C ILE A 555 2.52 20.60 4.16
N SER A 556 1.60 21.57 4.21
CA SER A 556 1.90 22.95 3.86
C SER A 556 3.01 23.50 4.74
N LEU A 557 2.89 23.35 6.07
CA LEU A 557 3.91 23.83 7.02
C LEU A 557 5.26 23.12 6.81
N ARG A 558 5.27 21.78 6.61
CA ARG A 558 6.50 21.05 6.22
C ARG A 558 7.17 21.67 5.01
N ASN A 559 6.38 22.00 3.97
CA ASN A 559 6.93 22.58 2.76
C ASN A 559 7.52 23.98 3.01
N GLN A 560 6.87 24.81 3.84
CA GLN A 560 7.41 26.11 4.25
C GLN A 560 8.73 25.96 5.04
N LEU A 561 8.80 24.97 5.94
CA LEU A 561 10.01 24.70 6.74
C LEU A 561 11.20 24.23 5.88
N ARG A 562 10.96 23.75 4.67
CA ARG A 562 12.02 23.44 3.68
C ARG A 562 12.60 24.68 2.99
N ALA A 563 11.93 25.83 3.09
CA ALA A 563 12.41 27.06 2.51
C ALA A 563 13.67 27.56 3.25
N PRO A 564 14.65 28.15 2.54
CA PRO A 564 15.85 28.69 3.17
C PRO A 564 15.52 29.69 4.30
N GLY A 565 16.19 29.57 5.43
CA GLY A 565 16.03 30.46 6.58
C GLY A 565 14.77 30.24 7.44
N ALA A 566 13.90 29.29 7.08
CA ALA A 566 12.64 29.05 7.81
C ALA A 566 12.88 28.73 9.30
N PHE A 567 13.84 27.85 9.62
CA PHE A 567 14.17 27.52 11.01
C PHE A 567 14.81 28.65 11.80
N ALA A 568 15.56 29.54 11.15
CA ALA A 568 16.16 30.72 11.80
C ALA A 568 15.10 31.75 12.24
N GLY A 569 13.96 31.83 11.56
CA GLY A 569 12.84 32.69 11.89
C GLY A 569 11.96 32.21 13.05
N ILE A 570 12.00 30.92 13.41
CA ILE A 570 11.11 30.32 14.44
C ILE A 570 11.29 30.93 15.83
N PRO A 571 12.52 31.25 16.34
CA PRO A 571 12.69 31.91 17.63
C PRO A 571 11.96 33.24 17.75
N ASN A 572 11.80 33.97 16.63
CA ASN A 572 11.16 35.30 16.57
C ASN A 572 9.63 35.23 16.46
N LEU A 573 9.04 34.01 16.44
CA LEU A 573 7.59 33.83 16.46
C LEU A 573 7.03 34.19 17.85
N PRO A 574 5.77 34.68 17.94
CA PRO A 574 5.13 35.01 19.20
C PRO A 574 5.23 33.88 20.22
N ALA A 575 5.46 34.22 21.50
CA ALA A 575 5.66 33.23 22.57
C ALA A 575 4.41 32.37 22.83
N ASN A 576 3.23 32.95 22.58
CA ASN A 576 1.92 32.28 22.72
C ASN A 576 1.61 31.32 21.55
N LEU A 577 2.39 31.32 20.47
CA LEU A 577 2.14 30.44 19.36
C LEU A 577 2.44 28.98 19.72
N ASN A 578 1.51 28.10 19.41
CA ASN A 578 1.68 26.66 19.65
C ASN A 578 2.78 26.10 18.72
N ARG A 579 3.96 25.85 19.32
CA ARG A 579 5.11 25.30 18.63
C ARG A 579 5.02 23.79 18.38
N ASP A 580 4.06 23.09 18.97
CA ASP A 580 3.91 21.64 18.79
C ASP A 580 3.60 21.27 17.34
N LEU A 581 2.81 22.11 16.65
CA LEU A 581 2.54 21.90 15.22
C LEU A 581 3.80 22.06 14.36
N ILE A 582 4.60 23.09 14.63
CA ILE A 582 5.88 23.30 13.92
C ILE A 582 6.81 22.11 14.19
N THR A 583 6.85 21.62 15.44
CA THR A 583 7.64 20.44 15.83
C THR A 583 7.17 19.20 15.07
N ARG A 584 5.86 18.96 15.00
CA ARG A 584 5.29 17.84 14.22
C ARG A 584 5.58 17.97 12.72
N ALA A 585 5.45 19.16 12.15
CA ALA A 585 5.75 19.40 10.74
C ALA A 585 7.25 19.24 10.43
N ALA A 586 8.13 19.61 11.36
CA ALA A 586 9.57 19.46 11.22
C ALA A 586 10.00 17.98 11.09
N LEU A 587 9.22 17.03 11.64
CA LEU A 587 9.47 15.60 11.44
C LEU A 587 9.44 15.17 9.95
N GLY A 588 8.74 15.91 9.10
CA GLY A 588 8.71 15.70 7.65
C GLY A 588 9.83 16.41 6.87
N VAL A 589 10.76 17.10 7.56
CA VAL A 589 11.84 17.89 6.93
C VAL A 589 13.19 17.21 7.15
N ALA A 590 13.72 16.58 6.13
CA ALA A 590 14.93 15.74 6.18
C ALA A 590 16.22 16.57 6.06
N THR A 591 16.41 17.56 6.94
CA THR A 591 17.60 18.45 6.95
C THR A 591 18.24 18.53 8.35
N PRO A 592 19.53 18.89 8.44
CA PRO A 592 20.23 19.09 9.71
C PRO A 592 19.54 20.13 10.60
N GLU A 593 19.09 21.26 10.01
CA GLU A 593 18.44 22.35 10.74
C GLU A 593 17.13 21.86 11.42
N ALA A 594 16.37 20.99 10.73
CA ALA A 594 15.17 20.37 11.32
C ALA A 594 15.53 19.44 12.47
N GLY A 595 16.55 18.61 12.32
CA GLY A 595 17.05 17.72 13.36
C GLY A 595 17.50 18.50 14.60
N ASP A 596 18.32 19.53 14.42
CA ASP A 596 18.80 20.39 15.50
C ASP A 596 17.67 21.18 16.18
N PHE A 597 16.70 21.67 15.39
CA PHE A 597 15.48 22.28 15.92
C PHE A 597 14.70 21.30 16.80
N LEU A 598 14.49 20.10 16.34
CA LEU A 598 13.73 19.05 17.04
C LEU A 598 14.42 18.67 18.37
N ILE A 599 15.75 18.56 18.41
CA ILE A 599 16.49 18.36 19.67
C ILE A 599 16.19 19.45 20.67
N ARG A 600 16.18 20.73 20.25
CA ARG A 600 15.86 21.86 21.13
C ARG A 600 14.41 21.86 21.63
N GLN A 601 13.48 21.18 20.94
CA GLN A 601 12.08 21.05 21.38
C GLN A 601 11.85 19.90 22.37
N LEU A 602 12.74 18.91 22.47
CA LEU A 602 12.59 17.73 23.35
C LEU A 602 12.18 18.05 24.78
N PRO A 603 12.77 19.07 25.49
CA PRO A 603 12.39 19.38 26.87
C PRO A 603 10.95 19.89 27.03
N ARG A 604 10.32 20.33 25.94
CA ARG A 604 8.95 20.89 25.92
C ARG A 604 7.93 19.90 25.35
N LEU A 605 8.41 18.79 24.77
CA LEU A 605 7.56 17.82 24.10
C LEU A 605 6.66 17.12 25.11
N LYS A 606 5.35 17.13 24.84
CA LYS A 606 4.37 16.33 25.56
C LYS A 606 4.16 15.00 24.81
N GLY A 607 4.35 13.88 25.51
CA GLY A 607 4.15 12.53 24.95
C GLY A 607 5.44 11.81 24.57
N ASP A 608 5.36 10.83 23.65
CA ASP A 608 6.48 9.95 23.26
C ASP A 608 7.55 10.71 22.47
N PRO A 609 8.82 10.80 22.95
CA PRO A 609 9.90 11.49 22.25
C PRO A 609 10.49 10.67 21.08
N THR A 610 10.09 9.41 20.91
CA THR A 610 10.70 8.48 19.93
C THR A 610 10.71 9.02 18.50
N PRO A 611 9.63 9.62 17.96
CA PRO A 611 9.66 10.16 16.59
C PRO A 611 10.72 11.26 16.43
N VAL A 612 10.84 12.14 17.43
CA VAL A 612 11.83 13.22 17.44
C VAL A 612 13.26 12.67 17.51
N ILE A 613 13.50 11.72 18.41
CA ILE A 613 14.83 11.07 18.58
C ILE A 613 15.23 10.34 17.29
N ARG A 614 14.31 9.60 16.69
CA ARG A 614 14.56 8.92 15.40
C ARG A 614 14.90 9.90 14.29
N HIS A 615 14.15 10.99 14.18
CA HIS A 615 14.40 12.03 13.17
C HIS A 615 15.76 12.71 13.41
N ALA A 616 16.03 13.14 14.65
CA ALA A 616 17.30 13.76 15.00
C ALA A 616 18.49 12.84 14.72
N ALA A 617 18.39 11.55 15.08
CA ALA A 617 19.43 10.56 14.81
C ALA A 617 19.74 10.41 13.30
N ARG A 618 18.74 10.62 12.45
CA ARG A 618 18.94 10.58 10.99
C ARG A 618 19.56 11.86 10.44
N TYR A 619 19.20 13.02 10.96
CA TYR A 619 19.41 14.29 10.25
C TYR A 619 20.15 15.35 11.05
N ALA A 620 20.02 15.45 12.38
CA ALA A 620 20.64 16.50 13.17
C ALA A 620 22.18 16.54 12.95
N ALA A 621 22.77 17.72 13.00
CA ALA A 621 24.21 17.88 12.90
C ALA A 621 24.94 17.25 14.08
N ASP A 622 24.43 17.49 15.30
CA ASP A 622 24.98 16.97 16.55
C ASP A 622 23.93 16.12 17.30
N LEU A 623 24.33 14.92 17.74
CA LEU A 623 23.48 13.98 18.50
C LEU A 623 23.79 13.98 19.99
N ASP A 624 24.90 14.58 20.43
CA ASP A 624 25.35 14.50 21.84
C ASP A 624 24.31 15.02 22.83
N PRO A 625 23.48 16.04 22.54
CA PRO A 625 22.45 16.49 23.48
C PRO A 625 21.34 15.47 23.78
N LEU A 626 21.20 14.42 22.95
CA LEU A 626 20.18 13.37 23.16
C LEU A 626 20.48 12.52 24.41
N ALA A 627 21.75 12.16 24.62
CA ALA A 627 22.11 11.31 25.77
C ALA A 627 21.78 11.94 27.12
N PRO A 628 22.23 13.19 27.44
CA PRO A 628 21.86 13.82 28.71
C PRO A 628 20.36 14.10 28.84
N PHE A 629 19.66 14.40 27.75
CA PHE A 629 18.20 14.53 27.79
C PHE A 629 17.54 13.22 28.21
N ILE A 630 17.87 12.10 27.57
CA ILE A 630 17.26 10.79 27.87
C ILE A 630 17.63 10.35 29.29
N GLU A 631 18.91 10.49 29.69
CA GLU A 631 19.39 10.12 31.03
C GLU A 631 18.68 10.91 32.13
N LYS A 632 18.47 12.22 31.94
CA LYS A 632 17.80 13.08 32.91
C LYS A 632 16.28 12.86 32.95
N GLN A 633 15.63 12.85 31.81
CA GLN A 633 14.17 12.77 31.69
C GLN A 633 13.63 11.40 32.16
N PHE A 634 14.40 10.35 31.96
CA PHE A 634 14.01 8.96 32.30
C PHE A 634 14.94 8.34 33.32
N ALA A 635 15.47 9.13 34.30
CA ALA A 635 16.47 8.67 35.27
C ALA A 635 16.03 7.44 36.06
N SER A 636 14.75 7.33 36.41
CA SER A 636 14.17 6.20 37.16
C SER A 636 13.70 5.05 36.26
N ASN A 637 13.74 5.21 34.91
CA ASN A 637 13.21 4.21 33.97
C ASN A 637 14.27 3.78 32.95
N LEU A 638 15.14 2.84 33.36
CA LEU A 638 16.21 2.32 32.50
C LEU A 638 15.71 1.61 31.24
N LEU A 639 14.52 0.98 31.30
CA LEU A 639 13.92 0.32 30.11
C LEU A 639 13.51 1.32 29.05
N GLU A 640 12.99 2.47 29.49
CA GLU A 640 12.66 3.55 28.57
C GLU A 640 13.92 4.17 27.96
N GLN A 641 14.98 4.36 28.74
CA GLN A 641 16.28 4.78 28.22
C GLN A 641 16.79 3.80 27.16
N ALA A 642 16.69 2.48 27.40
CA ALA A 642 17.09 1.45 26.44
C ALA A 642 16.27 1.49 25.15
N ARG A 643 14.93 1.65 25.25
CA ARG A 643 14.03 1.78 24.12
C ARG A 643 14.41 2.97 23.24
N LEU A 644 14.66 4.11 23.85
CA LEU A 644 15.04 5.34 23.14
C LEU A 644 16.45 5.25 22.54
N PHE A 645 17.39 4.62 23.23
CA PHE A 645 18.71 4.35 22.70
C PHE A 645 18.64 3.46 21.46
N ASN A 646 17.89 2.36 21.50
CA ASN A 646 17.71 1.47 20.37
C ASN A 646 17.09 2.19 19.16
N ALA A 647 16.06 3.04 19.40
CA ALA A 647 15.44 3.86 18.36
C ALA A 647 16.44 4.86 17.73
N MET A 648 17.32 5.46 18.54
CA MET A 648 18.41 6.32 18.08
C MET A 648 19.46 5.54 17.26
N LEU A 649 19.92 4.39 17.77
CA LEU A 649 20.92 3.55 17.14
C LEU A 649 20.47 3.06 15.75
N ASP A 650 19.26 2.54 15.65
CA ASP A 650 18.68 2.07 14.38
C ASP A 650 18.59 3.21 13.35
N SER A 651 18.15 4.38 13.79
CA SER A 651 18.01 5.56 12.93
C SER A 651 19.36 6.13 12.49
N ALA A 652 20.37 6.10 13.36
CA ALA A 652 21.72 6.48 12.99
C ALA A 652 22.33 5.47 11.97
N ARG A 653 22.09 4.16 12.17
CA ARG A 653 22.52 3.11 11.22
C ARG A 653 21.89 3.25 9.84
N GLU A 654 20.62 3.64 9.74
CA GLU A 654 19.96 3.92 8.45
C GLU A 654 20.71 4.96 7.60
N ARG A 655 21.42 5.87 8.24
CA ARG A 655 22.22 6.93 7.59
C ARG A 655 23.72 6.62 7.56
N GLY A 656 24.16 5.46 8.06
CA GLY A 656 25.57 5.12 8.16
C GLY A 656 26.34 6.00 9.15
N ARG A 657 25.66 6.61 10.13
CA ARG A 657 26.29 7.52 11.11
C ARG A 657 26.83 6.74 12.29
N PRO A 658 28.11 6.89 12.63
CA PRO A 658 28.65 6.35 13.87
C PRO A 658 28.11 7.12 15.07
N LEU A 659 27.94 6.42 16.19
CA LEU A 659 27.66 7.07 17.48
C LEU A 659 28.91 7.78 17.99
N SER A 660 28.73 8.98 18.55
CA SER A 660 29.82 9.71 19.21
C SER A 660 30.38 8.98 20.42
N LYS A 661 31.55 9.41 20.90
CA LYS A 661 32.14 8.88 22.15
C LYS A 661 31.21 9.13 23.36
N ALA A 662 30.56 10.27 23.43
CA ALA A 662 29.67 10.66 24.53
C ALA A 662 28.44 9.71 24.59
N ILE A 663 27.77 9.50 23.46
CA ILE A 663 26.63 8.57 23.36
C ILE A 663 27.04 7.15 23.69
N ARG A 664 28.18 6.67 23.16
CA ARG A 664 28.70 5.31 23.45
C ARG A 664 29.03 5.13 24.94
N ALA A 665 29.61 6.15 25.59
CA ALA A 665 29.90 6.12 27.01
C ALA A 665 28.64 6.07 27.87
N TRP A 666 27.63 6.89 27.55
CA TRP A 666 26.33 6.83 28.23
C TRP A 666 25.65 5.48 28.04
N ALA A 667 25.55 4.99 26.81
CA ALA A 667 24.92 3.70 26.52
C ALA A 667 25.66 2.53 27.18
N GLY A 668 26.98 2.64 27.30
CA GLY A 668 27.79 1.67 28.05
C GLY A 668 27.43 1.64 29.54
N ARG A 669 27.28 2.81 30.18
CA ARG A 669 26.79 2.89 31.58
C ARG A 669 25.37 2.33 31.70
N LEU A 670 24.51 2.65 30.78
CA LEU A 670 23.12 2.15 30.74
C LEU A 670 23.12 0.61 30.65
N ALA A 671 23.89 0.01 29.74
CA ALA A 671 24.00 -1.44 29.61
C ALA A 671 24.43 -2.09 30.93
N ILE A 672 25.48 -1.58 31.58
CA ILE A 672 25.97 -2.13 32.86
C ILE A 672 24.91 -2.00 33.96
N ASN A 673 24.17 -0.87 34.02
CA ASN A 673 23.11 -0.67 35.00
C ASN A 673 21.93 -1.62 34.77
N LEU A 674 21.58 -1.90 33.51
CA LEU A 674 20.55 -2.88 33.15
C LEU A 674 20.95 -4.32 33.50
N LEU A 675 22.23 -4.66 33.39
CA LEU A 675 22.76 -6.00 33.71
C LEU A 675 22.90 -6.28 35.22
N ARG A 676 22.65 -5.29 36.09
CA ARG A 676 22.62 -5.52 37.55
C ARG A 676 21.35 -6.33 37.90
N PRO A 677 21.53 -7.43 38.67
CA PRO A 677 20.42 -8.23 39.16
C PRO A 677 19.43 -7.39 39.98
N VAL A 678 18.14 -7.54 39.74
CA VAL A 678 17.03 -6.93 40.50
C VAL A 678 15.91 -7.95 40.65
N THR A 679 15.19 -7.87 41.77
CA THR A 679 14.01 -8.69 42.03
C THR A 679 12.75 -7.95 41.61
N SER A 680 12.52 -7.80 40.31
CA SER A 680 11.32 -7.14 39.78
C SER A 680 10.74 -7.92 38.61
N ALA A 681 9.45 -7.70 38.30
CA ALA A 681 8.79 -8.31 37.15
C ALA A 681 9.53 -8.00 35.81
N ASP A 682 10.22 -6.88 35.74
CA ASP A 682 10.95 -6.42 34.57
C ASP A 682 12.39 -6.95 34.49
N SER A 683 12.83 -7.77 35.42
CA SER A 683 14.24 -8.24 35.54
C SER A 683 14.71 -8.89 34.23
N ALA A 684 13.93 -9.82 33.66
CA ALA A 684 14.26 -10.51 32.44
C ALA A 684 14.44 -9.54 31.25
N ARG A 685 13.55 -8.56 31.12
CA ARG A 685 13.60 -7.55 30.06
C ARG A 685 14.82 -6.63 30.23
N ARG A 686 15.10 -6.18 31.45
CA ARG A 686 16.28 -5.35 31.74
C ARG A 686 17.59 -6.06 31.37
N LEU A 687 17.73 -7.30 31.78
CA LEU A 687 18.91 -8.12 31.47
C LEU A 687 19.05 -8.34 29.95
N THR A 688 17.93 -8.59 29.26
CA THR A 688 17.92 -8.78 27.81
C THR A 688 18.33 -7.50 27.08
N ASP A 689 17.75 -6.35 27.42
CA ASP A 689 18.07 -5.06 26.80
C ASP A 689 19.53 -4.66 27.10
N GLY A 690 20.02 -4.88 28.33
CA GLY A 690 21.41 -4.66 28.70
C GLY A 690 22.40 -5.49 27.89
N ALA A 691 22.08 -6.78 27.68
CA ALA A 691 22.90 -7.67 26.86
C ALA A 691 22.90 -7.24 25.39
N GLN A 692 21.74 -6.82 24.84
CA GLN A 692 21.64 -6.34 23.46
C GLN A 692 22.45 -5.06 23.23
N ILE A 693 22.39 -4.10 24.15
CA ILE A 693 23.17 -2.86 24.07
C ILE A 693 24.70 -3.21 24.18
N ALA A 694 25.08 -4.08 25.11
CA ALA A 694 26.46 -4.52 25.25
C ALA A 694 26.99 -5.21 23.98
N ARG A 695 26.15 -6.03 23.33
CA ARG A 695 26.45 -6.65 22.02
C ARG A 695 26.67 -5.60 20.92
N ASP A 696 25.73 -4.65 20.79
CA ASP A 696 25.71 -3.66 19.72
C ASP A 696 26.87 -2.66 19.82
N LEU A 697 27.32 -2.39 21.04
CA LEU A 697 28.50 -1.57 21.32
C LEU A 697 29.81 -2.38 21.37
N GLN A 698 29.76 -3.72 21.35
CA GLN A 698 30.89 -4.65 21.62
C GLN A 698 31.59 -4.30 22.92
N LEU A 699 30.85 -4.15 24.01
CA LEU A 699 31.29 -3.61 25.28
C LEU A 699 32.08 -4.65 26.10
N ALA A 700 33.36 -4.61 26.00
CA ALA A 700 34.24 -5.58 26.71
C ALA A 700 34.02 -5.58 28.23
N THR A 701 33.71 -4.44 28.85
CA THR A 701 33.44 -4.32 30.30
C THR A 701 32.16 -5.05 30.74
N ALA A 702 31.30 -5.45 29.82
CA ALA A 702 30.08 -6.24 30.10
C ALA A 702 30.36 -7.76 30.09
N ALA A 703 31.57 -8.22 29.71
CA ALA A 703 31.85 -9.65 29.54
C ALA A 703 31.59 -10.46 30.81
N ASP A 704 32.05 -10.01 32.00
CA ASP A 704 31.90 -10.75 33.26
C ASP A 704 30.44 -10.79 33.75
N PRO A 705 29.67 -9.69 33.79
CA PRO A 705 28.24 -9.78 34.05
C PRO A 705 27.49 -10.71 33.12
N LEU A 706 27.80 -10.69 31.81
CA LEU A 706 27.17 -11.56 30.81
C LEU A 706 27.56 -13.04 31.00
N ARG A 707 28.82 -13.38 31.39
CA ARG A 707 29.23 -14.76 31.72
C ARG A 707 28.40 -15.29 32.89
N LYS A 708 28.29 -14.50 33.96
CA LYS A 708 27.50 -14.87 35.14
C LYS A 708 26.06 -15.12 34.75
N MET A 709 25.46 -14.19 33.98
CA MET A 709 24.09 -14.30 33.51
C MET A 709 23.86 -15.52 32.62
N ALA A 710 24.76 -15.85 31.71
CA ALA A 710 24.63 -17.02 30.83
C ALA A 710 24.68 -18.36 31.63
N ALA A 711 25.46 -18.40 32.71
CA ALA A 711 25.67 -19.62 33.54
C ALA A 711 24.53 -19.81 34.56
N ASP A 712 23.93 -18.75 35.06
CA ASP A 712 22.95 -18.79 36.16
C ASP A 712 21.59 -19.33 35.71
N SER A 713 21.22 -20.52 36.22
CA SER A 713 19.93 -21.17 35.90
C SER A 713 18.71 -20.46 36.48
N SER A 714 18.85 -19.56 37.45
CA SER A 714 17.75 -18.78 38.01
C SER A 714 17.36 -17.59 37.10
N VAL A 715 18.24 -17.20 36.18
CA VAL A 715 17.98 -16.14 35.22
C VAL A 715 17.06 -16.63 34.08
N ASP A 716 16.13 -15.76 33.64
CA ASP A 716 15.25 -16.05 32.51
C ASP A 716 16.00 -16.56 31.29
N THR A 717 15.44 -17.56 30.63
CA THR A 717 16.09 -18.24 29.50
C THR A 717 16.37 -17.32 28.30
N ASN A 718 15.49 -16.36 28.02
CA ASN A 718 15.70 -15.41 26.91
C ASN A 718 16.82 -14.42 27.25
N ALA A 719 16.89 -13.98 28.50
CA ALA A 719 17.98 -13.14 28.99
C ALA A 719 19.33 -13.89 28.88
N ARG A 720 19.38 -15.14 29.30
CA ARG A 720 20.58 -16.00 29.13
C ARG A 720 20.98 -16.16 27.66
N ALA A 721 19.99 -16.35 26.77
CA ALA A 721 20.23 -16.44 25.33
C ALA A 721 20.78 -15.11 24.76
N ALA A 722 20.28 -13.96 25.21
CA ALA A 722 20.83 -12.67 24.84
C ALA A 722 22.26 -12.47 25.35
N ALA A 723 22.59 -12.98 26.53
CA ALA A 723 23.95 -12.94 27.03
C ALA A 723 24.91 -13.80 26.17
N VAL A 724 24.47 -14.98 25.74
CA VAL A 724 25.26 -15.85 24.84
C VAL A 724 25.52 -15.14 23.50
N ASP A 725 24.50 -14.52 22.90
CA ASP A 725 24.65 -13.75 21.65
C ASP A 725 25.61 -12.56 21.80
N ALA A 726 25.49 -11.83 22.91
CA ALA A 726 26.41 -10.72 23.23
C ALA A 726 27.86 -11.19 23.41
N LEU A 727 28.07 -12.26 24.19
CA LEU A 727 29.43 -12.84 24.43
C LEU A 727 30.04 -13.33 23.13
N GLY A 728 29.25 -13.89 22.20
CA GLY A 728 29.72 -14.32 20.88
C GLY A 728 30.29 -13.19 20.02
N ARG A 729 29.89 -11.95 20.31
CA ARG A 729 30.38 -10.73 19.62
C ARG A 729 31.52 -10.03 20.37
N ILE A 730 31.58 -10.20 21.68
CA ILE A 730 32.55 -9.50 22.58
C ILE A 730 33.83 -10.32 22.77
N LEU A 731 33.69 -11.65 22.91
CA LEU A 731 34.80 -12.51 23.24
C LEU A 731 35.51 -13.08 22.00
N GLN A 732 36.81 -13.38 22.16
CA GLN A 732 37.51 -14.21 21.19
C GLN A 732 36.92 -15.63 21.16
N PRO A 733 37.01 -16.37 20.03
CA PRO A 733 36.37 -17.67 19.86
C PRO A 733 36.68 -18.72 20.93
N SER A 734 37.91 -18.78 21.40
CA SER A 734 38.34 -19.71 22.46
C SER A 734 37.73 -19.38 23.83
N ALA A 735 37.71 -18.11 24.19
CA ALA A 735 37.06 -17.62 25.41
C ALA A 735 35.55 -17.81 25.40
N PHE A 736 34.91 -17.59 24.26
CA PHE A 736 33.48 -17.87 24.07
C PHE A 736 33.19 -19.38 24.18
N ALA A 737 33.98 -20.21 23.55
CA ALA A 737 33.86 -21.67 23.64
C ALA A 737 33.90 -22.19 25.07
N ALA A 738 34.77 -21.64 25.94
CA ALA A 738 34.82 -22.00 27.35
C ALA A 738 33.51 -21.70 28.10
N VAL A 739 32.81 -20.62 27.75
CA VAL A 739 31.51 -20.24 28.34
C VAL A 739 30.38 -21.19 27.90
N VAL A 740 30.33 -21.57 26.64
CA VAL A 740 29.15 -22.27 26.09
C VAL A 740 29.25 -23.80 26.11
N LYS A 741 30.45 -24.36 26.25
CA LYS A 741 30.65 -25.84 26.42
C LYS A 741 29.79 -26.43 27.54
N PRO A 742 29.73 -25.89 28.75
CA PRO A 742 28.89 -26.43 29.83
C PRO A 742 27.39 -26.35 29.48
N ILE A 743 26.99 -25.27 28.79
CA ILE A 743 25.57 -25.05 28.38
C ILE A 743 25.13 -26.11 27.36
N LEU A 744 25.97 -26.46 26.39
CA LEU A 744 25.66 -27.49 25.39
C LEU A 744 25.70 -28.90 25.97
N GLY A 745 26.63 -29.17 26.93
CA GLY A 745 26.84 -30.48 27.52
C GLY A 745 25.80 -30.87 28.57
N SER A 746 25.01 -29.94 29.07
CA SER A 746 23.99 -30.22 30.08
C SER A 746 22.64 -30.58 29.44
N HIS A 747 22.08 -31.74 29.82
CA HIS A 747 20.78 -32.21 29.40
C HIS A 747 19.60 -31.40 30.01
N THR A 748 19.90 -30.66 31.11
CA THR A 748 18.89 -29.82 31.79
C THR A 748 18.82 -28.42 31.20
N THR A 749 19.70 -28.05 30.26
CA THR A 749 19.68 -26.74 29.60
C THR A 749 18.39 -26.57 28.75
N PRO A 750 17.65 -25.48 28.95
CA PRO A 750 16.43 -25.18 28.15
C PRO A 750 16.70 -25.21 26.64
N ALA A 751 15.76 -25.76 25.89
CA ALA A 751 15.86 -25.94 24.44
C ALA A 751 16.20 -24.62 23.68
N SER A 752 15.58 -23.51 24.07
CA SER A 752 15.82 -22.19 23.46
C SER A 752 17.21 -21.63 23.73
N LEU A 753 17.78 -21.93 24.91
CA LEU A 753 19.17 -21.53 25.22
C LEU A 753 20.16 -22.35 24.42
N ARG A 754 19.95 -23.66 24.29
CA ARG A 754 20.75 -24.51 23.41
C ARG A 754 20.70 -24.06 21.95
N GLU A 755 19.52 -23.65 21.47
CA GLU A 755 19.32 -23.10 20.13
C GLU A 755 20.15 -21.81 19.94
N ALA A 756 20.11 -20.89 20.89
CA ALA A 756 20.87 -19.64 20.84
C ALA A 756 22.40 -19.94 20.79
N VAL A 757 22.90 -20.91 21.58
CA VAL A 757 24.29 -21.33 21.51
C VAL A 757 24.64 -21.90 20.15
N VAL A 758 23.84 -22.82 19.59
CA VAL A 758 24.07 -23.41 18.26
C VAL A 758 24.12 -22.35 17.16
N ILE A 759 23.19 -21.38 17.19
CA ILE A 759 23.17 -20.27 16.22
C ILE A 759 24.46 -19.46 16.29
N THR A 760 24.89 -19.09 17.49
CA THR A 760 26.08 -18.25 17.69
C THR A 760 27.41 -19.03 17.45
N ALA A 761 27.44 -20.32 17.74
CA ALA A 761 28.61 -21.15 17.69
C ALA A 761 28.83 -21.92 16.37
N ALA A 762 27.87 -21.95 15.47
CA ALA A 762 27.86 -22.77 14.25
C ALA A 762 29.15 -22.60 13.39
N ALA A 763 29.71 -21.39 13.37
CA ALA A 763 30.92 -21.06 12.62
C ALA A 763 32.23 -21.37 13.37
N LEU A 764 32.19 -21.80 14.65
CA LEU A 764 33.37 -21.89 15.50
C LEU A 764 33.98 -23.28 15.51
N PRO A 765 35.20 -23.48 14.95
CA PRO A 765 35.85 -24.80 14.90
C PRO A 765 36.01 -25.49 16.28
N PRO A 766 36.31 -24.78 17.39
CA PRO A 766 36.52 -25.43 18.70
C PRO A 766 35.27 -26.09 19.29
N LEU A 767 34.08 -25.86 18.72
CA LEU A 767 32.79 -26.34 19.24
C LEU A 767 32.14 -27.43 18.37
N GLN A 768 32.74 -27.84 17.25
CA GLN A 768 32.06 -28.71 16.28
C GLN A 768 31.73 -30.12 16.87
N SER A 769 32.52 -30.65 17.78
CA SER A 769 32.21 -31.93 18.46
C SER A 769 30.98 -31.81 19.37
N GLN A 770 30.89 -30.73 20.13
CA GLN A 770 29.73 -30.44 20.99
C GLN A 770 28.44 -30.15 20.16
N LEU A 771 28.59 -29.48 19.01
CA LEU A 771 27.47 -29.23 18.09
C LEU A 771 26.99 -30.53 17.44
N THR A 772 27.90 -31.48 17.13
CA THR A 772 27.54 -32.83 16.67
C THR A 772 26.70 -33.56 17.73
N GLU A 773 27.10 -33.54 18.97
CA GLU A 773 26.38 -34.19 20.08
C GLU A 773 25.03 -33.50 20.32
N ALA A 774 25.01 -32.16 20.34
CA ALA A 774 23.79 -31.41 20.50
C ALA A 774 22.76 -31.70 19.39
N LEU A 775 23.20 -31.82 18.13
CA LEU A 775 22.33 -32.18 17.01
C LEU A 775 21.81 -33.62 17.14
N ALA A 776 22.69 -34.57 17.47
CA ALA A 776 22.35 -35.99 17.55
C ALA A 776 21.34 -36.29 18.67
N THR A 777 21.43 -35.58 19.81
CA THR A 777 20.62 -35.81 21.00
C THR A 777 19.36 -34.92 21.07
N ALA A 778 19.19 -33.93 20.17
CA ALA A 778 18.06 -33.01 20.18
C ALA A 778 16.76 -33.71 19.74
N PRO A 779 15.59 -33.32 20.29
CA PRO A 779 14.28 -33.73 19.76
C PRO A 779 14.11 -33.28 18.30
N ALA A 780 13.33 -34.01 17.52
CA ALA A 780 13.17 -33.81 16.07
C ALA A 780 12.88 -32.34 15.65
N GLY A 781 11.98 -31.66 16.36
CA GLY A 781 11.67 -30.25 16.10
C GLY A 781 12.85 -29.31 16.36
N GLN A 782 13.70 -29.64 17.33
CA GLN A 782 14.91 -28.88 17.63
C GLN A 782 16.07 -29.23 16.68
N GLN A 783 16.17 -30.50 16.25
CA GLN A 783 17.15 -30.92 15.22
C GLN A 783 17.01 -30.08 13.95
N LEU A 784 15.81 -29.79 13.51
CA LEU A 784 15.57 -28.95 12.31
C LEU A 784 16.10 -27.52 12.51
N LYS A 785 15.88 -26.93 13.68
CA LYS A 785 16.39 -25.59 14.01
C LYS A 785 17.93 -25.59 14.05
N PHE A 786 18.52 -26.62 14.65
CA PHE A 786 19.97 -26.79 14.69
C PHE A 786 20.54 -26.97 13.28
N ALA A 787 19.89 -27.82 12.45
CA ALA A 787 20.32 -28.05 11.08
C ALA A 787 20.32 -26.74 10.25
N ARG A 788 19.31 -25.91 10.41
CA ARG A 788 19.24 -24.58 9.77
C ARG A 788 20.40 -23.68 10.24
N ALA A 789 20.67 -23.64 11.55
CA ALA A 789 21.75 -22.81 12.08
C ALA A 789 23.13 -23.32 11.60
N LEU A 790 23.37 -24.64 11.64
CA LEU A 790 24.61 -25.25 11.20
C LEU A 790 24.87 -25.07 9.70
N ALA A 791 23.82 -25.19 8.87
CA ALA A 791 23.93 -25.02 7.42
C ALA A 791 24.39 -23.61 6.99
N ALA A 792 24.21 -22.61 7.85
CA ALA A 792 24.51 -21.19 7.54
C ALA A 792 26.04 -20.89 7.52
N ALA A 793 26.88 -21.76 8.09
CA ALA A 793 28.32 -21.55 8.14
C ALA A 793 29.08 -22.82 7.72
N LYS A 794 30.18 -22.66 6.99
CA LYS A 794 30.93 -23.83 6.46
C LYS A 794 31.31 -24.88 7.53
N PRO A 795 31.93 -24.57 8.69
CA PRO A 795 32.24 -25.57 9.72
C PRO A 795 31.01 -26.28 10.27
N GLY A 796 29.91 -25.54 10.49
CA GLY A 796 28.61 -26.08 10.91
C GLY A 796 28.00 -27.00 9.86
N ALA A 797 28.05 -26.59 8.57
CA ALA A 797 27.55 -27.39 7.47
C ALA A 797 28.31 -28.72 7.32
N ASP A 798 29.63 -28.69 7.43
CA ASP A 798 30.45 -29.90 7.46
C ASP A 798 30.04 -30.81 8.64
N THR A 799 29.81 -30.24 9.83
CA THR A 799 29.30 -30.94 11.00
C THR A 799 27.93 -31.55 10.78
N LEU A 800 27.00 -30.80 10.21
CA LEU A 800 25.66 -31.30 9.88
C LEU A 800 25.73 -32.51 8.94
N LEU A 801 26.45 -32.40 7.82
CA LEU A 801 26.52 -33.46 6.84
C LEU A 801 27.27 -34.70 7.39
N LYS A 802 28.33 -34.51 8.19
CA LYS A 802 29.03 -35.58 8.87
C LYS A 802 28.13 -36.30 9.87
N THR A 803 27.35 -35.58 10.67
CA THR A 803 26.44 -36.16 11.65
C THR A 803 25.33 -37.00 10.97
N ILE A 804 24.82 -36.55 9.84
CA ILE A 804 23.85 -37.28 9.02
C ILE A 804 24.49 -38.51 8.35
N ALA A 805 25.68 -38.36 7.79
CA ALA A 805 26.40 -39.47 7.16
C ALA A 805 26.73 -40.62 8.16
N LEU A 806 26.95 -40.29 9.43
CA LEU A 806 27.15 -41.26 10.50
C LEU A 806 25.81 -41.84 11.04
N GLY A 807 24.66 -41.50 10.46
CA GLY A 807 23.34 -41.97 10.93
C GLY A 807 22.90 -41.38 12.28
N ARG A 808 23.59 -40.37 12.81
CA ARG A 808 23.33 -39.75 14.11
C ARG A 808 22.28 -38.61 14.04
N ALA A 809 21.90 -38.20 12.83
CA ALA A 809 20.79 -37.28 12.58
C ALA A 809 20.07 -37.71 11.29
N PRO A 810 18.77 -37.49 11.19
CA PRO A 810 18.00 -37.96 10.04
C PRO A 810 18.29 -37.15 8.77
N ALA A 811 18.42 -37.85 7.63
CA ALA A 811 18.64 -37.22 6.32
C ALA A 811 17.46 -36.37 5.84
N THR A 812 16.25 -36.54 6.41
CA THR A 812 15.10 -35.66 6.19
C THR A 812 15.37 -34.18 6.48
N LEU A 813 16.34 -33.86 7.37
CA LEU A 813 16.78 -32.50 7.64
C LEU A 813 17.32 -31.79 6.39
N LEU A 814 17.92 -32.55 5.46
CA LEU A 814 18.46 -32.02 4.20
C LEU A 814 17.37 -31.75 3.16
N LEU A 815 16.15 -32.24 3.38
CA LEU A 815 14.99 -31.93 2.53
C LEU A 815 14.40 -30.56 2.85
N ASP A 816 14.67 -30.03 4.05
CA ASP A 816 14.24 -28.67 4.39
C ASP A 816 14.88 -27.65 3.45
N GLN A 817 14.05 -26.85 2.82
CA GLN A 817 14.50 -25.93 1.79
C GLN A 817 15.48 -24.87 2.33
N ARG A 818 15.29 -24.41 3.57
CA ARG A 818 16.19 -23.40 4.20
C ARG A 818 17.57 -24.01 4.48
N VAL A 819 17.64 -25.29 4.87
CA VAL A 819 18.89 -26.01 4.98
C VAL A 819 19.59 -26.10 3.61
N LYS A 820 18.86 -26.50 2.56
CA LYS A 820 19.39 -26.57 1.17
C LYS A 820 19.96 -25.24 0.69
N GLU A 821 19.22 -24.16 0.91
CA GLU A 821 19.59 -22.83 0.44
C GLU A 821 20.80 -22.23 1.19
N GLN A 822 20.89 -22.51 2.49
CA GLN A 822 21.98 -22.01 3.33
C GLN A 822 23.28 -22.82 3.16
N LEU A 823 23.20 -24.07 2.73
CA LEU A 823 24.40 -24.90 2.51
C LEU A 823 25.36 -24.24 1.52
N PRO A 824 26.66 -24.17 1.86
CA PRO A 824 27.71 -23.76 0.92
C PRO A 824 27.63 -24.55 -0.39
N ALA A 825 27.83 -23.87 -1.52
CA ALA A 825 27.68 -24.47 -2.85
C ALA A 825 28.51 -25.77 -3.01
N ALA A 826 29.74 -25.80 -2.46
CA ALA A 826 30.62 -26.96 -2.51
C ALA A 826 30.07 -28.20 -1.78
N LEU A 827 29.15 -28.03 -0.83
CA LEU A 827 28.58 -29.12 -0.01
C LEU A 827 27.21 -29.60 -0.50
N ARG A 828 26.59 -28.91 -1.44
CA ARG A 828 25.24 -29.24 -1.92
C ARG A 828 25.18 -30.61 -2.61
N SER A 829 26.22 -30.97 -3.38
CA SER A 829 26.28 -32.27 -4.06
C SER A 829 26.29 -33.42 -3.06
N GLN A 830 27.04 -33.26 -1.94
CA GLN A 830 27.08 -34.24 -0.85
C GLN A 830 25.72 -34.35 -0.14
N ALA A 831 25.06 -33.20 0.10
CA ALA A 831 23.73 -33.18 0.72
C ALA A 831 22.69 -33.91 -0.14
N ILE A 832 22.70 -33.70 -1.47
CA ILE A 832 21.84 -34.40 -2.41
C ILE A 832 22.05 -35.92 -2.35
N LYS A 833 23.28 -36.40 -2.32
CA LYS A 833 23.60 -37.84 -2.19
C LYS A 833 23.08 -38.43 -0.88
N LEU A 834 23.25 -37.74 0.23
CA LEU A 834 22.78 -38.19 1.55
C LEU A 834 21.23 -38.21 1.65
N ALA A 835 20.55 -37.40 0.87
CA ALA A 835 19.08 -37.30 0.84
C ALA A 835 18.44 -38.14 -0.28
N ALA A 836 19.19 -38.82 -1.14
CA ALA A 836 18.70 -39.46 -2.38
C ALA A 836 17.60 -40.51 -2.15
N ASN A 837 17.61 -41.19 -1.01
CA ASN A 837 16.65 -42.26 -0.69
C ASN A 837 15.54 -41.81 0.26
N VAL A 838 15.34 -40.52 0.44
CA VAL A 838 14.32 -39.96 1.34
C VAL A 838 13.12 -39.50 0.51
N GLU A 839 11.92 -40.04 0.79
CA GLU A 839 10.67 -39.63 0.14
C GLU A 839 10.36 -38.14 0.34
N LEU A 840 9.95 -37.48 -0.75
CA LEU A 840 9.63 -36.06 -0.75
C LEU A 840 8.30 -35.77 -0.02
N PRO A 841 8.22 -34.78 0.88
CA PRO A 841 7.00 -34.43 1.62
C PRO A 841 5.83 -33.96 0.74
N ASN A 842 6.05 -33.51 -0.50
CA ASN A 842 5.04 -32.85 -1.34
C ASN A 842 3.88 -33.74 -1.80
N ALA A 843 4.07 -35.06 -1.91
CA ALA A 843 2.96 -35.98 -2.20
C ALA A 843 1.93 -36.06 -1.06
N ASN A 844 2.30 -35.65 0.16
CA ASN A 844 1.46 -35.69 1.34
C ASN A 844 0.63 -34.41 1.56
N VAL A 845 1.08 -33.26 1.09
CA VAL A 845 0.41 -31.97 1.34
C VAL A 845 -0.97 -31.94 0.67
N ALA A 846 -1.08 -32.41 -0.58
CA ALA A 846 -2.37 -32.48 -1.27
C ALA A 846 -3.38 -33.39 -0.55
N LYS A 847 -2.91 -34.53 0.01
CA LYS A 847 -3.74 -35.42 0.81
C LYS A 847 -4.20 -34.76 2.12
N ILE A 848 -3.30 -34.01 2.76
CA ILE A 848 -3.61 -33.26 3.99
C ILE A 848 -4.64 -32.18 3.71
N ILE A 849 -4.48 -31.40 2.64
CA ILE A 849 -5.43 -30.37 2.20
C ILE A 849 -6.82 -30.98 2.00
N ALA A 850 -6.89 -32.09 1.23
CA ALA A 850 -8.16 -32.78 0.98
C ALA A 850 -8.82 -33.32 2.28
N ALA A 851 -8.02 -33.89 3.18
CA ALA A 851 -8.49 -34.38 4.48
C ALA A 851 -9.00 -33.24 5.38
N ARG A 852 -8.31 -32.13 5.45
CA ARG A 852 -8.72 -30.94 6.23
C ARG A 852 -9.99 -30.30 5.66
N LEU A 853 -10.11 -30.21 4.35
CA LEU A 853 -11.32 -29.72 3.69
C LEU A 853 -12.54 -30.61 4.01
N LYS A 854 -12.35 -31.94 3.93
CA LYS A 854 -13.38 -32.91 4.27
C LYS A 854 -13.82 -32.77 5.75
N ASP A 855 -12.87 -32.68 6.67
CA ASP A 855 -13.11 -32.52 8.11
C ASP A 855 -13.86 -31.22 8.43
N PHE A 856 -13.41 -30.10 7.84
CA PHE A 856 -14.05 -28.79 8.02
C PHE A 856 -15.49 -28.76 7.48
N ARG A 857 -15.72 -29.34 6.28
CA ARG A 857 -17.08 -29.45 5.71
C ARG A 857 -18.03 -30.31 6.58
N ALA A 858 -17.49 -31.29 7.28
CA ALA A 858 -18.28 -32.17 8.14
C ALA A 858 -18.57 -31.59 9.53
N LYS A 859 -17.63 -30.83 10.10
CA LYS A 859 -17.67 -30.42 11.52
C LYS A 859 -17.80 -28.90 11.72
N GLY A 860 -17.46 -28.09 10.69
CA GLY A 860 -17.32 -26.64 10.87
C GLY A 860 -16.20 -26.26 11.83
N GLY A 861 -16.27 -25.06 12.41
CA GLY A 861 -15.31 -24.56 13.40
C GLY A 861 -15.90 -23.45 14.29
N ASP A 862 -15.37 -23.33 15.52
CA ASP A 862 -15.71 -22.27 16.45
C ASP A 862 -14.92 -20.98 16.11
N THR A 863 -15.62 -19.93 15.70
CA THR A 863 -15.01 -18.67 15.29
C THR A 863 -14.33 -17.90 16.43
N LYS A 864 -14.82 -18.02 17.67
CA LYS A 864 -14.21 -17.41 18.86
C LYS A 864 -12.87 -18.07 19.15
N ARG A 865 -12.83 -19.40 19.17
CA ARG A 865 -11.59 -20.17 19.29
C ARG A 865 -10.66 -19.87 18.11
N GLY A 866 -11.20 -19.70 16.91
CA GLY A 866 -10.47 -19.33 15.70
C GLY A 866 -9.74 -17.99 15.82
N SER A 867 -10.38 -16.99 16.43
CA SER A 867 -9.73 -15.70 16.73
C SER A 867 -8.55 -15.87 17.71
N GLU A 868 -8.66 -16.72 18.72
CA GLU A 868 -7.56 -17.01 19.63
C GLU A 868 -6.39 -17.70 18.91
N VAL A 869 -6.70 -18.68 18.06
CA VAL A 869 -5.67 -19.38 17.25
C VAL A 869 -5.01 -18.40 16.29
N PHE A 870 -5.78 -17.50 15.67
CA PHE A 870 -5.22 -16.44 14.82
C PHE A 870 -4.23 -15.56 15.58
N LYS A 871 -4.58 -15.11 16.79
CA LYS A 871 -3.70 -14.29 17.63
C LYS A 871 -2.38 -14.99 17.97
N LEU A 872 -2.44 -16.30 18.19
CA LEU A 872 -1.25 -17.09 18.55
C LEU A 872 -0.38 -17.46 17.34
N ALA A 873 -0.98 -17.83 16.21
CA ALA A 873 -0.26 -18.42 15.09
C ALA A 873 -0.05 -17.47 13.89
N CYS A 874 -0.88 -16.46 13.73
CA CYS A 874 -0.95 -15.65 12.51
C CYS A 874 -0.69 -14.16 12.75
N ALA A 875 -1.15 -13.61 13.87
CA ALA A 875 -1.16 -12.18 14.13
C ALA A 875 0.22 -11.53 14.24
N ALA A 876 1.29 -12.32 14.45
CA ALA A 876 2.66 -11.79 14.41
C ALA A 876 3.02 -11.17 13.04
N CYS A 877 2.46 -11.73 11.95
CA CYS A 877 2.75 -11.31 10.58
C CYS A 877 1.55 -10.73 9.84
N HIS A 878 0.35 -11.19 10.14
CA HIS A 878 -0.88 -10.84 9.42
C HIS A 878 -1.77 -9.93 10.24
N GLN A 879 -2.38 -8.97 9.54
CA GLN A 879 -3.39 -8.09 10.12
C GLN A 879 -4.79 -8.56 9.67
N ARG A 880 -5.74 -8.58 10.61
CA ARG A 880 -7.17 -8.75 10.35
C ARG A 880 -7.97 -7.86 11.31
N ASP A 881 -9.01 -7.19 10.81
CA ASP A 881 -9.86 -6.27 11.59
C ASP A 881 -9.05 -5.17 12.33
N GLY A 882 -7.94 -4.75 11.75
CA GLY A 882 -7.04 -3.75 12.34
C GLY A 882 -6.10 -4.29 13.44
N GLU A 883 -6.22 -5.56 13.85
CA GLU A 883 -5.36 -6.22 14.82
C GLU A 883 -4.29 -7.08 14.12
N GLY A 884 -3.07 -7.07 14.65
CA GLY A 884 -1.95 -7.88 14.18
C GLY A 884 -0.89 -7.14 13.38
N GLY A 885 0.12 -7.87 12.90
CA GLY A 885 1.26 -7.37 12.14
C GLY A 885 0.95 -7.13 10.68
N ASN A 886 1.72 -6.25 10.04
CA ASN A 886 1.58 -5.92 8.63
C ASN A 886 2.75 -6.44 7.76
N ILE A 887 3.37 -7.54 8.16
CA ILE A 887 4.53 -8.14 7.48
C ILE A 887 4.07 -9.05 6.37
N GLY A 888 3.09 -9.89 6.65
CA GLY A 888 2.34 -10.65 5.67
C GLY A 888 1.21 -9.82 5.03
N PRO A 889 0.50 -10.38 4.03
CA PRO A 889 -0.69 -9.75 3.48
C PRO A 889 -1.78 -9.59 4.55
N GLN A 890 -2.54 -8.50 4.43
CA GLN A 890 -3.74 -8.29 5.23
C GLN A 890 -4.78 -9.36 4.89
N LEU A 891 -5.49 -9.87 5.89
CA LEU A 891 -6.44 -10.97 5.75
C LEU A 891 -7.92 -10.55 5.84
N ASP A 892 -8.21 -9.24 5.82
CA ASP A 892 -9.59 -8.76 5.71
C ASP A 892 -10.20 -9.21 4.38
N GLY A 893 -11.39 -9.82 4.44
CA GLY A 893 -12.07 -10.35 3.26
C GLY A 893 -11.45 -11.63 2.66
N ILE A 894 -10.47 -12.26 3.31
CA ILE A 894 -9.84 -13.50 2.80
C ILE A 894 -10.86 -14.64 2.63
N GLY A 895 -11.96 -14.63 3.37
CA GLY A 895 -13.04 -15.59 3.27
C GLY A 895 -13.68 -15.67 1.88
N SER A 896 -13.65 -14.58 1.11
CA SER A 896 -14.14 -14.55 -0.28
C SER A 896 -13.42 -15.53 -1.20
N ARG A 897 -12.22 -16.01 -0.83
CA ARG A 897 -11.45 -17.01 -1.57
C ARG A 897 -12.00 -18.44 -1.41
N GLY A 898 -12.88 -18.68 -0.43
CA GLY A 898 -13.43 -19.97 -0.10
C GLY A 898 -12.52 -20.89 0.70
N ALA A 899 -13.12 -21.86 1.39
CA ALA A 899 -12.42 -22.74 2.32
C ALA A 899 -11.25 -23.50 1.68
N GLU A 900 -11.44 -24.05 0.50
CA GLU A 900 -10.42 -24.83 -0.21
C GLU A 900 -9.15 -24.03 -0.47
N ARG A 901 -9.32 -22.78 -0.94
CA ARG A 901 -8.18 -21.89 -1.22
C ARG A 901 -7.50 -21.41 0.05
N VAL A 902 -8.26 -21.04 1.08
CA VAL A 902 -7.69 -20.63 2.36
C VAL A 902 -6.90 -21.78 3.01
N ILE A 903 -7.43 -23.02 2.94
CA ILE A 903 -6.70 -24.20 3.42
C ILE A 903 -5.38 -24.39 2.64
N GLU A 904 -5.43 -24.24 1.32
CA GLU A 904 -4.23 -24.35 0.48
C GLU A 904 -3.20 -23.25 0.84
N ASP A 905 -3.62 -22.00 0.95
CA ASP A 905 -2.72 -20.87 1.29
C ASP A 905 -2.06 -21.05 2.66
N VAL A 906 -2.78 -21.66 3.64
CA VAL A 906 -2.26 -21.92 4.98
C VAL A 906 -1.34 -23.15 5.01
N LEU A 907 -1.66 -24.23 4.31
CA LEU A 907 -0.93 -25.49 4.39
C LEU A 907 0.17 -25.65 3.34
N ASP A 908 0.08 -24.92 2.21
CA ASP A 908 1.09 -24.87 1.15
C ASP A 908 1.46 -23.40 0.80
N PRO A 909 2.00 -22.64 1.76
CA PRO A 909 2.23 -21.20 1.61
C PRO A 909 3.29 -20.85 0.56
N ASN A 910 3.95 -21.85 0.00
CA ASN A 910 4.99 -21.70 -1.02
C ASN A 910 4.50 -21.99 -2.44
N ARG A 911 3.26 -22.41 -2.61
CA ARG A 911 2.71 -22.76 -3.92
C ARG A 911 2.58 -21.55 -4.86
N ASN A 912 2.11 -20.42 -4.31
CA ASN A 912 1.92 -19.18 -5.07
C ASN A 912 2.31 -17.97 -4.20
N VAL A 913 3.58 -17.61 -4.19
CA VAL A 913 4.10 -16.51 -3.37
C VAL A 913 4.25 -15.25 -4.22
N ASP A 914 3.56 -14.18 -3.80
CA ASP A 914 3.75 -12.85 -4.37
C ASP A 914 5.19 -12.37 -4.16
N LEU A 915 5.75 -11.66 -5.16
CA LEU A 915 7.11 -11.11 -5.11
C LEU A 915 7.37 -10.25 -3.88
N ALA A 916 6.36 -9.51 -3.41
CA ALA A 916 6.47 -8.65 -2.23
C ALA A 916 6.68 -9.44 -0.92
N PHE A 917 6.28 -10.72 -0.90
CA PHE A 917 6.35 -11.59 0.28
C PHE A 917 7.37 -12.71 0.15
N ARG A 918 8.22 -12.66 -0.89
CA ARG A 918 9.36 -13.59 -1.05
C ARG A 918 10.53 -13.11 -0.21
N TYR A 919 11.07 -13.98 0.63
CA TYR A 919 12.23 -13.62 1.42
C TYR A 919 13.54 -13.64 0.63
N SER A 920 14.55 -12.98 1.18
CA SER A 920 15.93 -13.02 0.69
C SER A 920 16.82 -13.74 1.67
N ILE A 921 17.85 -14.40 1.15
CA ILE A 921 18.99 -14.89 1.91
C ILE A 921 20.03 -13.77 1.91
N ILE A 922 20.41 -13.31 3.11
CA ILE A 922 21.32 -12.18 3.28
C ILE A 922 22.58 -12.71 3.93
N LYS A 923 23.68 -12.72 3.18
CA LYS A 923 25.00 -13.05 3.70
C LYS A 923 25.69 -11.77 4.13
N LEU A 924 26.06 -11.70 5.40
CA LEU A 924 26.81 -10.58 5.96
C LEU A 924 28.34 -10.81 5.81
N LYS A 925 29.12 -9.72 5.85
CA LYS A 925 30.58 -9.77 5.77
C LYS A 925 31.23 -10.54 6.93
N ASN A 926 30.56 -10.61 8.07
CA ASN A 926 30.99 -11.43 9.22
C ASN A 926 30.65 -12.93 9.07
N ASN A 927 30.30 -13.37 7.85
CA ASN A 927 29.89 -14.74 7.51
C ASN A 927 28.56 -15.22 8.11
N GLN A 928 27.83 -14.37 8.81
CA GLN A 928 26.46 -14.68 9.26
C GLN A 928 25.50 -14.68 8.07
N THR A 929 24.60 -15.66 8.04
CA THR A 929 23.53 -15.73 7.04
C THR A 929 22.17 -15.52 7.72
N LEU A 930 21.41 -14.56 7.22
CA LEU A 930 20.07 -14.23 7.69
C LEU A 930 19.06 -14.54 6.60
N LEU A 931 17.84 -14.87 7.03
CA LEU A 931 16.67 -14.97 6.16
C LEU A 931 15.72 -13.84 6.51
N GLY A 932 15.32 -13.06 5.55
CA GLY A 932 14.46 -11.93 5.84
C GLY A 932 13.65 -11.45 4.64
N LEU A 933 12.45 -10.98 4.92
CA LEU A 933 11.64 -10.25 3.97
C LEU A 933 12.15 -8.80 3.90
N LYS A 934 12.59 -8.38 2.72
CA LYS A 934 12.99 -6.99 2.51
C LYS A 934 11.77 -6.09 2.59
N ARG A 935 11.70 -5.28 3.62
CA ARG A 935 10.59 -4.35 3.84
C ARG A 935 10.80 -3.03 3.09
N ARG A 936 11.99 -2.45 3.24
CA ARG A 936 12.34 -1.17 2.63
C ARG A 936 13.86 -0.95 2.60
N GLU A 937 14.26 -0.03 1.76
CA GLU A 937 15.59 0.59 1.85
C GLU A 937 15.48 1.95 2.51
N ALA A 938 16.35 2.22 3.47
CA ALA A 938 16.40 3.45 4.23
C ALA A 938 17.84 4.00 4.19
N GLY A 939 18.12 4.86 3.22
CA GLY A 939 19.45 5.45 3.03
C GLY A 939 20.55 4.38 2.84
N GLN A 940 21.48 4.29 3.79
CA GLN A 940 22.60 3.35 3.78
C GLN A 940 22.30 1.99 4.44
N ALA A 941 21.03 1.73 4.76
CA ALA A 941 20.61 0.48 5.36
C ALA A 941 19.45 -0.16 4.60
N ILE A 942 19.24 -1.46 4.83
CA ILE A 942 18.07 -2.22 4.39
C ILE A 942 17.38 -2.77 5.64
N VAL A 943 16.06 -2.62 5.70
CA VAL A 943 15.23 -3.17 6.78
C VAL A 943 14.64 -4.48 6.31
N PHE A 944 14.90 -5.54 7.06
CA PHE A 944 14.37 -6.87 6.84
C PHE A 944 13.51 -7.30 8.02
N ALA A 945 12.40 -7.97 7.75
CA ALA A 945 11.63 -8.67 8.75
C ALA A 945 12.04 -10.15 8.81
N ASP A 946 12.26 -10.68 10.00
CA ASP A 946 12.57 -12.09 10.21
C ASP A 946 11.29 -12.96 10.30
N LEU A 947 11.45 -14.22 10.63
CA LEU A 947 10.36 -15.20 10.80
C LEU A 947 9.40 -14.89 11.95
N ALA A 948 9.87 -14.13 12.95
CA ALA A 948 9.05 -13.71 14.09
C ALA A 948 8.37 -12.36 13.82
N GLY A 949 8.57 -11.80 12.63
CA GLY A 949 8.03 -10.50 12.28
C GLY A 949 8.85 -9.31 12.79
N LYS A 950 9.97 -9.56 13.44
CA LYS A 950 10.84 -8.52 13.97
C LYS A 950 11.61 -7.85 12.84
N GLU A 951 11.48 -6.55 12.71
CA GLU A 951 12.26 -5.76 11.77
C GLU A 951 13.68 -5.53 12.32
N THR A 952 14.66 -5.75 11.44
CA THR A 952 16.08 -5.51 11.73
C THR A 952 16.67 -4.62 10.64
N THR A 953 17.32 -3.55 11.07
CA THR A 953 18.01 -2.61 10.19
C THR A 953 19.45 -3.08 9.98
N ILE A 954 19.81 -3.39 8.74
CA ILE A 954 21.14 -3.89 8.36
C ILE A 954 21.82 -2.84 7.46
N PRO A 955 22.99 -2.30 7.86
CA PRO A 955 23.74 -1.42 6.99
C PRO A 955 24.13 -2.12 5.67
N LYS A 956 23.98 -1.43 4.55
CA LYS A 956 24.36 -1.98 3.24
C LYS A 956 25.84 -2.39 3.20
N ALA A 957 26.67 -1.64 3.94
CA ALA A 957 28.10 -1.93 4.08
C ALA A 957 28.40 -3.30 4.72
N ASP A 958 27.49 -3.83 5.55
CA ASP A 958 27.67 -5.13 6.23
C ASP A 958 27.17 -6.31 5.38
N ILE A 959 26.45 -6.05 4.29
CA ILE A 959 25.91 -7.08 3.42
C ILE A 959 26.98 -7.50 2.39
N ALA A 960 27.41 -8.76 2.44
CA ALA A 960 28.30 -9.34 1.44
C ALA A 960 27.50 -9.78 0.19
N LYS A 961 26.32 -10.37 0.37
CA LYS A 961 25.46 -10.83 -0.73
C LYS A 961 24.01 -10.90 -0.28
N GLN A 962 23.10 -10.45 -1.15
CA GLN A 962 21.67 -10.67 -1.01
C GLN A 962 21.18 -11.54 -2.18
N THR A 963 20.49 -12.64 -1.88
CA THR A 963 19.95 -13.56 -2.89
C THR A 963 18.43 -13.64 -2.69
N PRO A 964 17.61 -13.14 -3.63
CA PRO A 964 16.15 -13.29 -3.59
C PRO A 964 15.78 -14.77 -3.76
N THR A 965 14.69 -15.19 -3.10
CA THR A 965 14.11 -16.53 -3.26
C THR A 965 12.72 -16.44 -3.93
N THR A 966 12.15 -17.60 -4.23
CA THR A 966 10.75 -17.72 -4.69
C THR A 966 9.78 -18.07 -3.57
N ARG A 967 10.22 -18.05 -2.31
CA ARG A 967 9.50 -18.60 -1.17
C ARG A 967 9.02 -17.55 -0.18
N SER A 968 7.96 -17.90 0.54
CA SER A 968 7.37 -17.14 1.64
C SER A 968 8.14 -17.34 2.95
N LEU A 969 8.08 -16.33 3.84
CA LEU A 969 8.46 -16.50 5.25
C LEU A 969 7.41 -17.29 6.05
N MET A 970 6.18 -17.43 5.54
CA MET A 970 5.12 -18.17 6.22
C MET A 970 5.55 -19.62 6.46
N PRO A 971 5.39 -20.15 7.69
CA PRO A 971 5.75 -21.52 7.99
C PRO A 971 4.98 -22.54 7.15
N ASP A 972 5.68 -23.55 6.64
CA ASP A 972 5.11 -24.64 5.83
C ASP A 972 4.76 -25.89 6.66
N ASN A 973 4.81 -25.80 7.99
CA ASN A 973 4.53 -26.88 8.93
C ASN A 973 3.26 -26.68 9.77
N LEU A 974 2.38 -25.77 9.40
CA LEU A 974 1.15 -25.45 10.14
C LEU A 974 0.20 -26.65 10.23
N ALA A 975 0.25 -27.57 9.26
CA ALA A 975 -0.51 -28.83 9.30
C ALA A 975 -0.17 -29.69 10.52
N ALA A 976 1.08 -29.68 10.97
CA ALA A 976 1.56 -30.41 12.14
C ALA A 976 1.49 -29.58 13.44
N ALA A 977 1.53 -28.25 13.31
CA ALA A 977 1.55 -27.34 14.45
C ALA A 977 0.14 -27.09 15.04
N LEU A 978 -0.92 -27.23 14.23
CA LEU A 978 -2.31 -27.01 14.66
C LEU A 978 -3.07 -28.34 14.73
N SER A 979 -3.78 -28.55 15.84
CA SER A 979 -4.72 -29.67 15.94
C SER A 979 -5.82 -29.56 14.86
N PRO A 980 -6.46 -30.64 14.42
CA PRO A 980 -7.59 -30.56 13.49
C PRO A 980 -8.70 -29.63 13.95
N ALA A 981 -9.01 -29.61 15.24
CA ALA A 981 -10.02 -28.73 15.82
C ALA A 981 -9.62 -27.26 15.79
N ASP A 982 -8.37 -26.93 16.17
CA ASP A 982 -7.84 -25.56 16.11
C ASP A 982 -7.72 -25.06 14.66
N PHE A 983 -7.36 -25.95 13.73
CA PHE A 983 -7.32 -25.61 12.31
C PHE A 983 -8.72 -25.29 11.77
N ASN A 984 -9.72 -26.10 12.10
CA ASN A 984 -11.10 -25.84 11.71
C ASN A 984 -11.64 -24.55 12.33
N ALA A 985 -11.31 -24.28 13.59
CA ALA A 985 -11.65 -23.03 14.26
C ALA A 985 -11.01 -21.81 13.58
N LEU A 986 -9.72 -21.88 13.27
CA LEU A 986 -9.00 -20.84 12.52
C LEU A 986 -9.64 -20.60 11.15
N LEU A 987 -9.95 -21.66 10.42
CA LEU A 987 -10.58 -21.59 9.11
C LEU A 987 -11.97 -20.94 9.18
N ALA A 988 -12.80 -21.32 10.15
CA ALA A 988 -14.11 -20.70 10.38
C ALA A 988 -13.95 -19.18 10.64
N TYR A 989 -12.99 -18.79 11.46
CA TYR A 989 -12.68 -17.37 11.71
C TYR A 989 -12.23 -16.65 10.45
N LEU A 990 -11.31 -17.23 9.65
CA LEU A 990 -10.83 -16.63 8.42
C LEU A 990 -11.91 -16.51 7.33
N LEU A 991 -12.89 -17.40 7.33
CA LEU A 991 -14.00 -17.42 6.38
C LEU A 991 -15.18 -16.53 6.79
N MET A 992 -15.18 -15.96 7.99
CA MET A 992 -16.23 -15.00 8.39
C MET A 992 -16.22 -13.80 7.44
N GLU A 993 -17.34 -13.57 6.78
CA GLU A 993 -17.67 -12.32 6.13
C GLU A 993 -18.16 -11.33 7.20
N LYS A 994 -17.57 -10.18 7.30
CA LYS A 994 -18.12 -9.05 8.05
C LYS A 994 -18.87 -8.13 7.13
#